data_15635717a0dc3989d272a2f36e5ed0ac
#
_entry.id   15635717a0dc3989d272a2f36e5ed0ac
#
_cell.length_a   1.000
_cell.length_b   1.000
_cell.length_c   1.000
_cell.angle_alpha   90.00
_cell.angle_beta   90.00
_cell.angle_gamma   90.00
#
_symmetry.space_group_name_H-M   'P 1'
#
loop_
_entity.id
_entity.type
_entity.pdbx_description
1 polymer ?
#
loop_
_entity_poly.entity_id
_entity_poly.type
_entity_poly.pdbx_seq_one_letter_code
_entity_poly.pdbx_strand_id
1 'polypeptide(L)'
;MKLLHQCLALGVIASLATSCSQEAPWRVTGEEGRISLKLQTDFSVATSTRANDAESPVKPDGERFKIKLENADGSYSXXWENLNKFNXEEGFPRGNYTVTATYGSEDEQGFNNPYYVGTQEITVKAGETTEHSVTASLANAMVSIRYSESFINYFNTYHASLSSEGLVNPIGFQWDETRPCYVKPGEVTVNFTIGEVEGLETTVSPATFTAXPRRHYIITANVKESESKIGMALEVKFXENVEAETIEILLSDELYTAPLPEIQASGFSFGETXDTYESVPLAIKPEFHVIAGGGIREAKFTVQTSNGKLPAFGSETDIAGAXDVERQFIEQSKLHCYGFRKIGESDDSMNXMAVIDMKEFIENLEPGDYTFSLSVTDGLGRIXVSEIPCTLSTKVNSVGFKINQDESIPVRFMSDNIAIVVSTNYAAAKELLTFNAEDADGNLXESKVIKVEDLESDDPVYPFRYRYTLAVDNINDTDWRVEAVYPKKSGLYVDAVVTVPDYTVEVDALACRVFIKINPAEADDLEMLVNNARFYWENGSDVVNGTQITRNSETGIIVISGLESGKTYDSIGLSYGSKITAHCTPVKFTTENETDVPNGDFSKSSESLQIDXLQIGGQYXVSPXSYTLKSSIHRALPDGWATINQFTCWDGSSNKNTWFLAPSTYEDGGKVIVLNVGYNHNGTTPARSGGAFNTKYYCENSPSDSQLNKAAGELFLGSYSYDGXEHRIDGIPFATRPSYLEFDYDYNPVAGNDKGXVEVKILDASGKVIAEGRNDLTNTGQSGRHVKIELSGYXFMDKAXSAQIRFRSSTAAVPPINIPSGSALNEHQXLGNHTXSANTYHAVATGSVLEIXNVHFGYE
;
A
#
# COMPACT_ATOMS: atom_id res chain seq x y z
N MET A 1 -14.06 -0.26 31.12
CA MET A 1 -13.26 0.09 32.01
C MET A 1 -12.96 0.45 32.18
N LYS A 2 -13.55 0.03 31.31
CA LYS A 2 -12.91 0.39 31.86
C LYS A 2 -12.58 0.35 31.84
N LEU A 3 -13.15 0.00 31.18
CA LEU A 3 -12.37 0.01 31.80
C LEU A 3 -12.36 0.02 31.71
N LEU A 4 -12.96 -0.35 31.32
CA LEU A 4 -12.39 -0.35 32.03
C LEU A 4 -12.53 -0.09 31.70
N HIS A 5 -13.13 -0.60 30.91
CA HIS A 5 -12.75 -0.30 31.55
C HIS A 5 -12.67 -0.20 31.31
N GLN A 6 -13.22 -0.66 30.80
CA GLN A 6 -12.68 -0.48 31.37
C GLN A 6 -12.34 -0.50 31.57
N CYS A 7 -13.19 -1.03 31.09
CA CYS A 7 -12.31 -0.94 31.97
C CYS A 7 -12.56 -1.01 32.05
N LEU A 8 -13.23 -1.49 31.87
CA LEU A 8 -12.83 -1.44 32.71
C LEU A 8 -12.98 -1.47 32.68
N ALA A 9 -13.54 -1.93 32.24
CA ALA A 9 -13.09 -1.77 32.86
C ALA A 9 -13.09 -2.00 32.91
N LEU A 10 -13.66 -2.67 32.53
CA LEU A 10 -13.00 -2.68 33.33
C LEU A 10 -12.81 -2.84 33.41
N GLY A 11 -13.40 -3.62 32.77
CA GLY A 11 -12.62 -3.53 33.73
C GLY A 11 -12.68 -3.63 33.70
N VAL A 12 -13.03 -4.14 33.47
CA VAL A 12 -12.45 -3.91 34.23
C VAL A 12 -12.25 -3.91 34.21
N ILE A 13 -12.65 -4.37 33.79
CA ILE A 13 -11.92 -4.09 34.53
C ILE A 13 -11.59 -4.11 34.62
N ALA A 14 -11.83 -4.64 34.01
CA ALA A 14 -11.04 -4.34 34.72
C ALA A 14 -10.76 -4.35 34.76
N SER A 15 -11.02 -4.86 34.39
CA SER A 15 -10.28 -4.62 35.09
C SER A 15 -10.03 -4.40 34.93
N LEU A 16 -10.26 -4.76 34.60
CA LEU A 16 -9.54 -4.38 35.23
C LEU A 16 -9.11 -4.20 35.06
N ALA A 17 -9.13 -4.21 34.49
CA ALA A 17 -8.33 -3.86 34.96
C ALA A 17 -7.92 -3.70 34.75
N THR A 18 -7.84 -3.87 34.59
CA THR A 18 -7.10 -3.64 35.03
C THR A 18 -6.68 -3.25 34.53
N SER A 19 -6.80 -3.38 34.22
CA SER A 19 -6.06 -2.97 34.45
C SER A 19 -5.81 -2.47 33.95
N CYS A 20 -5.82 -2.44 33.74
CA CYS A 20 -5.22 -1.91 33.97
C CYS A 20 -4.76 -1.51 33.55
N SER A 21 -4.62 -1.37 33.62
CA SER A 21 -3.98 -0.99 33.66
C SER A 21 -3.61 -0.55 33.22
N GLN A 22 -3.21 -0.37 32.93
CA GLN A 22 -2.75 -0.01 32.81
C GLN A 22 -2.49 0.25 32.01
N GLU A 23 -0.97 0.11 32.11
CA GLU A 23 -0.92 0.09 30.77
C GLU A 23 -2.06 0.84 30.18
N ALA A 24 -2.14 1.13 28.94
CA ALA A 24 -3.41 1.67 28.61
C ALA A 24 -4.41 0.98 29.50
N PRO A 25 -5.02 1.68 30.40
CA PRO A 25 -5.83 0.97 31.39
C PRO A 25 -7.02 0.26 30.80
N TRP A 26 -7.55 0.76 29.68
CA TRP A 26 -8.64 0.09 29.01
C TRP A 26 -8.19 -1.23 28.38
N ARG A 27 -6.92 -1.44 28.27
CA ARG A 27 -6.34 -2.59 27.63
C ARG A 27 -6.32 -3.76 28.59
N VAL A 28 -7.40 -4.44 28.69
CA VAL A 28 -7.56 -5.58 29.58
C VAL A 28 -7.56 -6.83 28.74
N THR A 29 -6.81 -7.81 29.17
CA THR A 29 -6.72 -9.06 28.45
C THR A 29 -8.10 -9.63 28.17
N GLY A 30 -8.37 -9.95 26.91
CA GLY A 30 -9.65 -10.48 26.51
C GLY A 30 -10.72 -9.44 26.22
N GLU A 31 -10.41 -8.16 26.43
CA GLU A 31 -11.36 -7.09 26.18
C GLU A 31 -11.16 -6.44 24.82
N GLU A 32 -10.18 -6.86 24.07
CA GLU A 32 -9.87 -6.30 22.76
C GLU A 32 -10.23 -7.27 21.67
N GLY A 33 -10.56 -6.72 20.53
CA GLY A 33 -10.72 -7.48 19.30
C GLY A 33 -9.93 -6.83 18.19
N ARG A 34 -9.88 -7.52 17.07
CA ARG A 34 -9.16 -7.01 15.90
C ARG A 34 -10.14 -6.64 14.81
N ILE A 35 -9.71 -5.69 14.00
CA ILE A 35 -10.46 -5.27 12.83
C ILE A 35 -9.58 -5.51 11.61
N SER A 36 -10.14 -6.22 10.62
CA SER A 36 -9.52 -6.33 9.31
C SER A 36 -10.39 -5.54 8.35
N LEU A 37 -9.81 -4.50 7.76
CA LEU A 37 -10.57 -3.56 6.97
C LEU A 37 -10.17 -3.63 5.51
N LYS A 38 -11.16 -3.73 4.65
CA LYS A 38 -10.97 -3.61 3.21
C LYS A 38 -11.56 -2.29 2.75
N LEU A 39 -10.83 -1.60 1.88
CA LEU A 39 -11.30 -0.36 1.31
C LEU A 39 -11.75 -0.62 -0.13
N GLN A 40 -12.98 -0.22 -0.42
CA GLN A 40 -13.51 -0.21 -1.76
C GLN A 40 -13.71 1.22 -2.19
N THR A 41 -13.41 1.53 -3.43
CA THR A 41 -13.55 2.88 -3.94
C THR A 41 -14.58 2.89 -5.04
N ASP A 42 -15.58 3.76 -4.91
CA ASP A 42 -16.58 3.97 -5.94
C ASP A 42 -16.22 5.22 -6.70
N PHE A 43 -15.68 5.07 -7.90
CA PHE A 43 -15.21 6.19 -8.72
C PHE A 43 -16.32 6.80 -9.56
N SER A 44 -17.56 6.35 -9.43
CA SER A 44 -18.63 6.86 -10.25
C SER A 44 -19.02 8.26 -9.83
N VAL A 45 -19.38 9.07 -10.80
CA VAL A 45 -19.92 10.40 -10.58
C VAL A 45 -21.12 10.56 -11.53
N ALA A 46 -22.07 11.39 -11.08
CA ALA A 46 -23.18 11.77 -11.94
C ALA A 46 -22.73 12.96 -12.78
N THR A 47 -22.92 12.89 -14.08
CA THR A 47 -22.51 13.95 -14.97
C THR A 47 -23.68 14.78 -15.41
N SER A 48 -23.38 16.02 -15.77
CA SER A 48 -24.41 16.93 -16.31
C SER A 48 -24.57 16.81 -17.81
N THR A 49 -23.79 15.94 -18.45
CA THR A 49 -23.89 15.66 -19.87
C THR A 49 -23.84 14.17 -20.08
N ARG A 50 -23.76 13.74 -21.33
CA ARG A 50 -23.68 12.32 -21.62
C ARG A 50 -22.42 11.71 -21.05
N ALA A 51 -22.55 10.46 -20.59
CA ALA A 51 -21.47 9.82 -19.87
C ALA A 51 -20.19 9.72 -20.68
N ASN A 52 -20.28 9.52 -22.00
CA ASN A 52 -19.08 9.36 -22.79
C ASN A 52 -18.27 10.65 -22.95
N ASP A 53 -18.82 11.78 -22.55
CA ASP A 53 -18.09 13.05 -22.57
C ASP A 53 -17.42 13.34 -21.25
N ALA A 54 -17.69 12.55 -20.22
CA ALA A 54 -17.20 12.83 -18.88
C ALA A 54 -15.91 12.06 -18.62
N GLU A 55 -14.95 12.72 -17.99
CA GLU A 55 -13.75 12.05 -17.53
C GLU A 55 -13.99 11.47 -16.15
N SER A 56 -13.38 10.32 -15.91
CA SER A 56 -13.46 9.72 -14.58
C SER A 56 -12.67 10.55 -13.59
N PRO A 57 -13.05 10.50 -12.31
CA PRO A 57 -12.22 11.17 -11.29
C PRO A 57 -10.84 10.56 -11.22
N VAL A 58 -9.90 11.33 -10.69
CA VAL A 58 -8.60 10.79 -10.38
C VAL A 58 -8.78 9.61 -9.43
N LYS A 59 -8.10 8.50 -9.72
CA LYS A 59 -8.28 7.27 -8.95
C LYS A 59 -7.10 7.06 -8.02
N PRO A 60 -7.22 7.46 -6.75
CA PRO A 60 -6.11 7.28 -5.83
C PRO A 60 -5.94 5.82 -5.42
N ASP A 61 -4.70 5.47 -5.08
CA ASP A 61 -4.40 4.16 -4.52
C ASP A 61 -5.10 4.02 -3.16
N GLY A 62 -5.79 2.90 -2.96
CA GLY A 62 -6.50 2.68 -1.71
C GLY A 62 -5.62 2.73 -0.49
N GLU A 63 -4.34 2.37 -0.63
CA GLU A 63 -3.42 2.42 0.49
C GLU A 63 -3.08 3.84 0.94
N ARG A 64 -3.39 4.83 0.12
CA ARG A 64 -3.10 6.22 0.47
C ARG A 64 -4.23 6.87 1.23
N PHE A 65 -5.30 6.14 1.50
CA PHE A 65 -6.40 6.67 2.30
C PHE A 65 -6.04 6.67 3.77
N LYS A 66 -6.42 7.73 4.43
CA LYS A 66 -6.30 7.82 5.88
C LYS A 66 -7.49 7.13 6.53
N ILE A 67 -7.25 6.49 7.64
CA ILE A 67 -8.29 5.76 8.37
C ILE A 67 -8.46 6.41 9.74
N LYS A 68 -9.70 6.68 10.09
CA LYS A 68 -10.04 7.20 11.41
C LYS A 68 -11.05 6.26 12.06
N LEU A 69 -10.80 5.91 13.29
CA LEU A 69 -11.73 5.07 14.05
C LEU A 69 -12.15 5.83 15.27
N GLU A 70 -13.45 5.97 15.47
CA GLU A 70 -13.97 6.78 16.54
C GLU A 70 -15.22 6.14 17.10
N ASN A 71 -15.31 6.05 18.43
CA ASN A 71 -16.55 5.53 19.01
C ASN A 71 -17.55 6.65 19.18
N ALA A 72 -18.78 6.25 19.56
CA ALA A 72 -19.90 7.19 19.48
C ALA A 72 -19.73 8.37 20.41
N ASP A 73 -19.15 8.18 21.58
CA ASP A 73 -19.01 9.28 22.54
C ASP A 73 -17.66 9.98 22.43
N GLY A 74 -16.85 9.60 21.45
CA GLY A 74 -15.56 10.25 21.23
C GLY A 74 -14.48 9.87 22.23
N SER A 75 -14.74 8.93 23.09
CA SER A 75 -13.74 8.55 24.10
C SER A 75 -12.57 7.79 23.47
N TYR A 76 -12.72 7.26 22.28
CA TYR A 76 -11.65 6.62 21.51
C TYR A 76 -11.65 7.27 20.13
N SER A 77 -10.51 7.76 19.80
CA SER A 77 -10.33 8.31 18.46
C SER A 77 -8.87 8.21 18.07
N UNK A 78 -8.57 7.52 16.92
CA UNK A 78 -7.26 7.39 16.45
C UNK A 78 -7.28 7.58 14.97
N UNK A 79 -6.20 7.77 14.44
CA UNK A 79 -6.11 7.91 13.10
C UNK A 79 -4.95 7.18 12.64
N TRP A 80 -4.94 6.69 11.50
CA TRP A 80 -3.82 6.00 10.83
C TRP A 80 -3.61 6.62 9.47
N GLU A 81 -2.37 6.72 9.06
CA GLU A 81 -2.07 7.39 7.80
C GLU A 81 -2.38 6.54 6.59
N ASN A 82 -2.50 5.23 6.77
CA ASN A 82 -2.89 4.39 5.66
C ASN A 82 -3.53 3.11 6.17
N LEU A 83 -4.13 2.39 5.23
CA LEU A 83 -4.89 1.19 5.56
C LEU A 83 -4.01 0.10 6.17
N ASN A 84 -2.80 -0.04 5.68
CA ASN A 84 -1.92 -1.09 6.18
C ASN A 84 -1.56 -0.86 7.64
N LYS A 85 -1.34 0.39 8.01
CA LYS A 85 -1.04 0.68 9.41
C LYS A 85 -2.25 0.41 10.29
N PHE A 86 -3.43 0.67 9.80
CA PHE A 86 -4.64 0.35 10.56
C PHE A 86 -4.76 -1.15 10.76
N ASN A 87 -4.59 -1.94 9.73
CA ASN A 87 -4.74 -3.40 9.82
C ASN A 87 -3.63 -4.08 10.61
N UNK A 88 -2.83 -3.32 10.90
CA UNK A 88 -1.77 -3.74 11.61
C UNK A 88 -1.88 -3.63 13.05
N GLU A 89 -2.83 -3.01 13.41
CA GLU A 89 -3.10 -2.86 14.85
C GLU A 89 -3.54 -4.19 15.42
N GLU A 90 -3.01 -4.47 16.56
CA GLU A 90 -3.25 -5.78 17.11
C GLU A 90 -4.52 -5.87 17.93
N GLY A 91 -5.03 -4.76 18.39
CA GLY A 91 -6.26 -4.80 19.13
C GLY A 91 -6.89 -3.44 19.32
N PHE A 92 -8.22 -3.48 19.45
CA PHE A 92 -9.03 -2.31 19.73
C PHE A 92 -9.96 -2.63 20.87
N PRO A 93 -10.27 -1.68 21.73
CA PRO A 93 -11.25 -1.94 22.79
C PRO A 93 -12.57 -2.35 22.17
N ARG A 94 -13.26 -3.27 22.82
CA ARG A 94 -14.57 -3.67 22.33
C ARG A 94 -15.52 -2.49 22.37
N GLY A 95 -16.46 -2.49 21.43
CA GLY A 95 -17.43 -1.42 21.39
C GLY A 95 -17.88 -1.15 19.96
N ASN A 96 -18.70 -0.11 19.86
CA ASN A 96 -19.24 0.32 18.58
C ASN A 96 -18.47 1.54 18.10
N TYR A 97 -18.11 1.52 16.83
CA TYR A 97 -17.25 2.54 16.24
C TYR A 97 -17.78 2.97 14.90
N THR A 98 -17.34 4.15 14.48
CA THR A 98 -17.44 4.57 13.10
C THR A 98 -16.04 4.64 12.53
N VAL A 99 -15.81 3.93 11.43
CA VAL A 99 -14.56 4.02 10.71
C VAL A 99 -14.77 4.95 9.52
N THR A 100 -13.83 5.88 9.32
CA THR A 100 -13.88 6.82 8.21
C THR A 100 -12.59 6.72 7.42
N ALA A 101 -12.74 6.56 6.11
CA ALA A 101 -11.60 6.53 5.19
C ALA A 101 -11.65 7.79 4.34
N THR A 102 -10.54 8.51 4.25
CA THR A 102 -10.48 9.74 3.48
C THR A 102 -9.23 9.80 2.63
N TYR A 103 -9.36 10.45 1.49
CA TYR A 103 -8.24 10.82 0.62
C TYR A 103 -8.45 12.24 0.17
N GLY A 104 -7.40 13.07 0.32
CA GLY A 104 -7.52 14.48 -0.03
C GLY A 104 -8.15 15.27 1.08
N SER A 105 -8.53 16.49 0.76
CA SER A 105 -9.08 17.40 1.73
C SER A 105 -10.22 18.19 1.13
N GLU A 106 -11.25 18.44 1.90
CA GLU A 106 -12.37 19.27 1.47
C GLU A 106 -11.90 20.67 1.10
N ASP A 107 -10.85 21.13 1.75
CA ASP A 107 -10.38 22.50 1.54
C ASP A 107 -9.39 22.63 0.38
N GLU A 108 -8.97 21.53 -0.22
CA GLU A 108 -8.08 21.57 -1.37
C GLU A 108 -8.91 21.48 -2.63
N GLN A 109 -8.90 22.55 -3.42
CA GLN A 109 -9.63 22.60 -4.68
C GLN A 109 -8.67 22.80 -5.82
N GLY A 110 -9.06 22.39 -7.01
CA GLY A 110 -8.25 22.58 -8.20
C GLY A 110 -8.15 21.32 -9.02
N PHE A 111 -7.27 21.39 -10.02
CA PHE A 111 -7.03 20.24 -10.87
C PHE A 111 -6.28 19.17 -10.07
N ASN A 112 -6.69 17.92 -10.25
CA ASN A 112 -6.02 16.77 -9.60
C ASN A 112 -6.13 16.73 -8.08
N ASN A 113 -7.16 17.36 -7.53
CA ASN A 113 -7.35 17.39 -6.09
C ASN A 113 -8.68 16.74 -5.68
N PRO A 114 -8.87 15.43 -5.93
CA PRO A 114 -10.11 14.78 -5.51
C PRO A 114 -10.15 14.59 -4.00
N TYR A 115 -11.35 14.62 -3.46
CA TYR A 115 -11.59 14.37 -2.05
C TYR A 115 -12.56 13.21 -1.94
N TYR A 116 -12.10 12.09 -1.41
CA TYR A 116 -12.88 10.86 -1.25
C TYR A 116 -13.17 10.61 0.20
N VAL A 117 -14.37 10.18 0.50
CA VAL A 117 -14.78 9.87 1.86
C VAL A 117 -15.65 8.62 1.86
N GLY A 118 -15.44 7.77 2.85
CA GLY A 118 -16.33 6.66 3.12
C GLY A 118 -16.40 6.40 4.60
N THR A 119 -17.57 6.00 5.08
CA THR A 119 -17.75 5.67 6.48
C THR A 119 -18.46 4.34 6.62
N GLN A 120 -18.19 3.66 7.74
CA GLN A 120 -18.83 2.39 8.04
C GLN A 120 -18.91 2.25 9.55
N GLU A 121 -20.06 1.82 10.03
CA GLU A 121 -20.21 1.52 11.44
C GLU A 121 -19.82 0.08 11.69
N ILE A 122 -19.06 -0.16 12.72
CA ILE A 122 -18.56 -1.49 13.03
C ILE A 122 -18.66 -1.76 14.51
N THR A 123 -18.68 -3.03 14.87
CA THR A 123 -18.68 -3.46 16.26
C THR A 123 -17.47 -4.34 16.50
N VAL A 124 -16.69 -4.01 17.50
CA VAL A 124 -15.53 -4.81 17.88
C VAL A 124 -15.93 -5.67 19.06
N LYS A 125 -15.75 -6.98 18.91
CA LYS A 125 -16.09 -7.95 19.95
C LYS A 125 -14.81 -8.50 20.55
N ALA A 126 -14.80 -8.69 21.85
CA ALA A 126 -13.61 -9.14 22.54
C ALA A 126 -13.17 -10.50 22.03
N GLY A 127 -11.89 -10.64 21.76
CA GLY A 127 -11.30 -11.89 21.36
C GLY A 127 -11.57 -12.31 19.92
N GLU A 128 -12.21 -11.46 19.14
CA GLU A 128 -12.56 -11.81 17.76
C GLU A 128 -11.88 -10.88 16.78
N THR A 129 -11.62 -11.40 15.60
CA THR A 129 -11.22 -10.60 14.46
C THR A 129 -12.42 -10.47 13.54
N THR A 130 -12.85 -9.23 13.29
CA THR A 130 -13.98 -9.00 12.41
C THR A 130 -13.49 -8.35 11.13
N GLU A 131 -14.10 -8.75 10.03
CA GLU A 131 -13.78 -8.20 8.72
C GLU A 131 -14.87 -7.23 8.30
N HIS A 132 -14.46 -6.08 7.81
CA HIS A 132 -15.38 -5.05 7.37
C HIS A 132 -14.89 -4.42 6.09
N SER A 133 -15.83 -3.88 5.33
CA SER A 133 -15.51 -3.12 4.14
C SER A 133 -16.02 -1.70 4.31
N VAL A 134 -15.26 -0.74 3.83
CA VAL A 134 -15.73 0.63 3.73
C VAL A 134 -15.62 1.05 2.27
N THR A 135 -16.66 1.71 1.78
CA THR A 135 -16.69 2.19 0.40
C THR A 135 -16.52 3.70 0.42
N ALA A 136 -15.49 4.19 -0.27
CA ALA A 136 -15.24 5.62 -0.38
C ALA A 136 -15.65 6.10 -1.77
N SER A 137 -16.29 7.27 -1.80
CA SER A 137 -16.70 7.88 -3.05
C SER A 137 -16.33 9.35 -3.04
N LEU A 138 -16.39 9.97 -4.21
CA LEU A 138 -15.99 11.36 -4.37
C LEU A 138 -16.91 12.26 -3.56
N ALA A 139 -16.34 13.09 -2.71
CA ALA A 139 -17.09 13.98 -1.84
C ALA A 139 -17.12 15.42 -2.32
N ASN A 140 -16.24 15.77 -3.27
CA ASN A 140 -16.34 17.08 -3.90
C ASN A 140 -16.99 16.94 -5.27
N ALA A 141 -17.07 18.05 -6.00
CA ALA A 141 -17.66 18.08 -7.32
C ALA A 141 -16.57 18.30 -8.37
N MET A 142 -16.88 18.01 -9.61
CA MET A 142 -15.97 18.21 -10.73
C MET A 142 -16.58 19.20 -11.71
N VAL A 143 -15.77 20.09 -12.26
CA VAL A 143 -16.20 21.06 -13.26
C VAL A 143 -15.25 21.02 -14.44
N SER A 144 -15.79 20.88 -15.64
CA SER A 144 -15.05 20.97 -16.88
C SER A 144 -15.66 22.04 -17.77
N ILE A 145 -14.82 22.67 -18.58
CA ILE A 145 -15.27 23.74 -19.45
C ILE A 145 -14.97 23.36 -20.89
N ARG A 146 -15.95 23.54 -21.76
CA ARG A 146 -15.86 23.21 -23.17
C ARG A 146 -16.25 24.41 -23.99
N TYR A 147 -15.76 24.45 -25.20
CA TYR A 147 -16.11 25.51 -26.16
C TYR A 147 -16.63 24.85 -27.42
N SER A 148 -17.77 25.32 -27.88
CA SER A 148 -18.36 24.78 -29.10
C SER A 148 -17.59 25.24 -30.34
N GLU A 149 -17.84 24.54 -31.43
CA GLU A 149 -17.20 24.88 -32.67
C GLU A 149 -17.57 26.29 -33.10
N SER A 150 -18.82 26.69 -32.93
CA SER A 150 -19.24 28.04 -33.29
C SER A 150 -18.53 29.09 -32.44
N PHE A 151 -18.31 28.77 -31.16
CA PHE A 151 -17.59 29.69 -30.28
C PHE A 151 -16.13 29.84 -30.72
N ILE A 152 -15.49 28.72 -31.03
CA ILE A 152 -14.09 28.70 -31.42
C ILE A 152 -13.92 29.45 -32.74
N ASN A 153 -14.87 29.32 -33.64
CA ASN A 153 -14.81 30.01 -34.92
C ASN A 153 -15.05 31.49 -34.78
N TYR A 154 -15.73 31.90 -33.72
CA TYR A 154 -16.09 33.32 -33.58
C TYR A 154 -15.04 34.11 -32.81
N PHE A 155 -14.53 33.53 -31.70
CA PHE A 155 -13.59 34.25 -30.85
C PHE A 155 -12.19 33.68 -31.03
N ASN A 156 -11.22 34.61 -31.11
CA ASN A 156 -9.82 34.23 -31.29
C ASN A 156 -9.11 34.04 -29.95
N THR A 157 -9.58 34.71 -28.91
CA THR A 157 -8.97 34.56 -27.58
C THR A 157 -10.06 34.27 -26.55
N TYR A 158 -9.80 33.33 -25.70
CA TYR A 158 -10.76 33.01 -24.68
C TYR A 158 -10.10 32.19 -23.60
N HIS A 159 -10.57 32.37 -22.39
CA HIS A 159 -10.23 31.54 -21.26
C HIS A 159 -11.31 31.76 -20.21
N ALA A 160 -11.21 31.01 -19.12
CA ALA A 160 -12.23 31.13 -18.11
C ALA A 160 -11.59 31.06 -16.73
N SER A 161 -12.36 31.44 -15.74
CA SER A 161 -11.96 31.29 -14.34
C SER A 161 -13.13 30.80 -13.55
N LEU A 162 -12.84 30.10 -12.47
CA LEU A 162 -13.84 29.48 -11.62
C LEU A 162 -13.64 29.96 -10.19
N SER A 163 -14.75 30.39 -9.57
CA SER A 163 -14.76 30.76 -8.17
C SER A 163 -15.71 29.84 -7.43
N SER A 164 -15.32 29.46 -6.24
CA SER A 164 -16.16 28.63 -5.39
C SER A 164 -15.89 28.99 -3.94
N GLU A 165 -16.73 28.46 -3.07
CA GLU A 165 -16.58 28.72 -1.64
C GLU A 165 -15.22 28.21 -1.17
N GLY A 166 -14.53 29.04 -0.42
CA GLY A 166 -13.24 28.67 0.13
C GLY A 166 -12.04 29.01 -0.74
N LEU A 167 -12.26 29.45 -1.97
CA LEU A 167 -11.15 29.84 -2.84
C LEU A 167 -10.82 31.32 -2.60
N VAL A 168 -9.55 31.57 -2.31
CA VAL A 168 -9.10 32.95 -2.18
C VAL A 168 -8.99 33.61 -3.55
N ASN A 169 -8.45 32.89 -4.51
CA ASN A 169 -8.30 33.36 -5.88
C ASN A 169 -9.02 32.42 -6.82
N PRO A 170 -9.61 32.96 -7.90
CA PRO A 170 -10.25 32.08 -8.88
C PRO A 170 -9.25 31.12 -9.49
N ILE A 171 -9.75 29.96 -9.88
CA ILE A 171 -8.93 28.97 -10.59
C ILE A 171 -9.02 29.27 -12.08
N GLY A 172 -7.87 29.43 -12.74
CA GLY A 172 -7.86 29.73 -14.16
C GLY A 172 -7.98 28.49 -15.01
N PHE A 173 -8.84 28.57 -16.04
CA PHE A 173 -8.95 27.54 -17.07
C PHE A 173 -8.43 28.16 -18.34
N GLN A 174 -7.28 27.71 -18.82
CA GLN A 174 -6.78 28.17 -20.11
C GLN A 174 -7.70 27.63 -21.22
N TRP A 175 -7.58 28.19 -22.39
CA TRP A 175 -8.47 27.84 -23.49
C TRP A 175 -8.39 26.37 -23.84
N ASP A 176 -7.24 25.75 -23.61
CA ASP A 176 -7.03 24.32 -23.96
C ASP A 176 -7.06 23.40 -22.75
N GLU A 177 -7.60 23.85 -21.63
CA GLU A 177 -7.62 23.03 -20.43
C GLU A 177 -8.67 21.93 -20.56
N THR A 178 -8.23 20.67 -20.46
CA THR A 178 -9.13 19.53 -20.57
C THR A 178 -9.38 18.83 -19.25
N ARG A 179 -8.58 19.11 -18.23
CA ARG A 179 -8.74 18.43 -16.95
C ARG A 179 -9.95 18.94 -16.21
N PRO A 180 -10.70 18.04 -15.53
CA PRO A 180 -11.72 18.55 -14.63
C PRO A 180 -11.09 19.17 -13.40
N CYS A 181 -11.79 20.18 -12.89
CA CYS A 181 -11.36 20.84 -11.66
C CYS A 181 -12.23 20.38 -10.51
N TYR A 182 -11.63 20.03 -9.40
CA TYR A 182 -12.37 19.59 -8.23
C TYR A 182 -12.66 20.78 -7.35
N VAL A 183 -13.93 20.90 -6.95
CA VAL A 183 -14.38 22.06 -6.21
C VAL A 183 -15.19 21.60 -5.00
N LYS A 184 -15.15 22.42 -3.98
CA LYS A 184 -15.99 22.21 -2.81
C LYS A 184 -17.46 22.31 -3.21
N PRO A 185 -18.31 21.40 -2.74
CA PRO A 185 -19.73 21.52 -3.04
C PRO A 185 -20.29 22.83 -2.54
N GLY A 186 -21.19 23.40 -3.29
CA GLY A 186 -21.77 24.69 -2.97
C GLY A 186 -21.84 25.55 -4.22
N GLU A 187 -21.87 26.84 -4.00
CA GLU A 187 -22.04 27.79 -5.08
C GLU A 187 -20.76 27.93 -5.90
N VAL A 188 -20.89 27.80 -7.22
CA VAL A 188 -19.77 27.89 -8.13
C VAL A 188 -20.11 28.91 -9.21
N THR A 189 -19.16 29.79 -9.51
CA THR A 189 -19.31 30.79 -10.56
C THR A 189 -18.19 30.61 -11.58
N VAL A 190 -18.56 30.60 -12.85
CA VAL A 190 -17.59 30.55 -13.94
C VAL A 190 -17.68 31.83 -14.75
N ASN A 191 -16.54 32.44 -14.94
CA ASN A 191 -16.43 33.68 -15.75
C ASN A 191 -15.65 33.35 -17.01
N PHE A 192 -16.10 33.96 -18.12
CA PHE A 192 -15.43 33.82 -19.41
C PHE A 192 -14.83 35.14 -19.81
N THR A 193 -13.57 35.09 -20.26
CA THR A 193 -12.89 36.23 -20.82
C THR A 193 -12.71 35.94 -22.29
N ILE A 194 -13.30 36.75 -23.16
CA ILE A 194 -13.42 36.42 -24.57
C ILE A 194 -13.07 37.64 -25.41
N GLY A 195 -12.60 37.41 -26.60
CA GLY A 195 -12.31 38.50 -27.52
C GLY A 195 -11.83 38.00 -28.87
N GLU A 196 -11.65 38.94 -29.76
CA GLU A 196 -11.08 38.66 -31.08
C GLU A 196 -9.60 38.98 -31.12
N VAL A 197 -9.14 39.85 -30.23
CA VAL A 197 -7.75 40.29 -30.21
C VAL A 197 -7.27 40.19 -28.77
N GLU A 198 -6.14 39.54 -28.57
CA GLU A 198 -5.57 39.40 -27.22
C GLU A 198 -5.22 40.81 -26.71
N GLY A 199 -5.59 41.05 -25.48
CA GLY A 199 -5.40 42.32 -24.83
C GLY A 199 -6.63 43.21 -24.88
N LEU A 200 -7.63 42.82 -25.66
CA LEU A 200 -8.87 43.58 -25.80
C LEU A 200 -10.07 42.72 -25.46
N GLU A 201 -9.90 41.80 -24.52
CA GLU A 201 -10.97 40.88 -24.16
C GLU A 201 -11.98 41.53 -23.24
N THR A 202 -13.17 40.95 -23.20
CA THR A 202 -14.24 41.30 -22.29
C THR A 202 -14.55 40.13 -21.41
N THR A 203 -14.75 40.36 -20.12
CA THR A 203 -15.14 39.30 -19.19
C THR A 203 -16.64 39.31 -18.99
N VAL A 204 -17.25 38.16 -19.14
CA VAL A 204 -18.68 37.98 -18.91
C VAL A 204 -18.86 36.99 -17.82
N SER A 205 -19.87 37.22 -16.99
CA SER A 205 -20.16 36.37 -15.84
C SER A 205 -21.54 35.77 -16.06
N PRO A 206 -21.60 34.61 -16.69
CA PRO A 206 -22.90 34.12 -17.12
C PRO A 206 -23.77 33.65 -15.95
N ALA A 207 -23.30 32.79 -15.11
CA ALA A 207 -24.21 32.22 -14.12
C ALA A 207 -23.45 31.60 -12.99
N THR A 208 -24.17 31.49 -11.89
CA THR A 208 -23.73 30.78 -10.71
C THR A 208 -24.62 29.55 -10.55
N PHE A 209 -24.05 28.44 -10.20
CA PHE A 209 -24.83 27.23 -9.96
C PHE A 209 -24.36 26.56 -8.67
N THR A 210 -25.22 25.68 -8.15
CA THR A 210 -24.87 24.94 -6.94
C THR A 210 -24.35 23.56 -7.33
N ALA A 211 -23.20 23.27 -6.87
CA ALA A 211 -22.57 21.98 -7.19
C ALA A 211 -22.79 20.99 -6.06
N UNK A 212 -23.16 20.03 -6.42
CA UNK A 212 -23.42 18.98 -5.55
C UNK A 212 -22.25 18.12 -5.58
N PRO A 213 -22.18 17.29 -4.46
CA PRO A 213 -21.06 16.35 -4.44
C PRO A 213 -21.24 15.19 -5.40
N ARG A 214 -20.13 14.63 -5.79
CA ARG A 214 -20.09 13.41 -6.60
C ARG A 214 -20.79 13.63 -7.93
N ARG A 215 -20.58 14.82 -8.49
CA ARG A 215 -21.22 15.16 -9.75
C ARG A 215 -20.25 15.92 -10.63
N HIS A 216 -20.27 15.65 -11.93
CA HIS A 216 -19.40 16.28 -12.89
C HIS A 216 -20.23 17.25 -13.72
N TYR A 217 -19.91 18.51 -13.61
CA TYR A 217 -20.59 19.59 -14.35
C TYR A 217 -19.75 19.95 -15.56
N ILE A 218 -20.33 19.78 -16.73
CA ILE A 218 -19.66 20.12 -17.98
C ILE A 218 -20.34 21.35 -18.55
N ILE A 219 -19.58 22.42 -18.60
CA ILE A 219 -20.12 23.73 -18.96
C ILE A 219 -19.61 24.08 -20.35
N THR A 220 -20.52 24.39 -21.26
CA THR A 220 -20.18 24.64 -22.65
C THR A 220 -20.52 26.07 -23.03
N ALA A 221 -19.57 26.79 -23.61
CA ALA A 221 -19.78 28.12 -24.14
C ALA A 221 -20.06 28.02 -25.65
N ASN A 222 -21.05 28.72 -26.08
CA ASN A 222 -21.53 28.67 -27.46
C ASN A 222 -21.86 30.05 -27.96
N VAL A 223 -21.92 30.23 -29.26
CA VAL A 223 -22.34 31.48 -29.90
C VAL A 223 -23.54 31.17 -30.75
N LYS A 224 -24.55 31.98 -30.59
CA LYS A 224 -25.75 31.86 -31.42
C LYS A 224 -26.26 33.24 -31.83
N GLU A 225 -27.17 33.26 -32.79
CA GLU A 225 -27.78 34.52 -33.22
C GLU A 225 -28.52 35.15 -32.07
N SER A 226 -28.31 36.44 -31.87
CA SER A 226 -28.98 37.17 -30.82
C SER A 226 -30.48 37.17 -31.01
N GLU A 227 -31.21 37.10 -29.90
CA GLU A 227 -32.66 37.13 -29.98
C GLU A 227 -33.15 38.49 -30.50
N SER A 228 -32.34 39.52 -30.29
CA SER A 228 -32.67 40.83 -30.84
C SER A 228 -32.33 40.93 -32.33
N LYS A 229 -31.62 39.97 -32.88
CA LYS A 229 -31.24 39.90 -34.28
C LYS A 229 -30.36 41.05 -34.72
N ILE A 230 -29.68 41.68 -33.81
CA ILE A 230 -28.75 42.75 -34.09
C ILE A 230 -27.31 42.28 -34.09
N GLY A 231 -27.07 41.09 -33.65
CA GLY A 231 -25.72 40.55 -33.62
C GLY A 231 -25.72 39.16 -33.10
N MET A 232 -24.58 38.72 -32.60
CA MET A 232 -24.45 37.40 -32.06
C MET A 232 -24.47 37.46 -30.53
N ALA A 233 -24.87 36.39 -29.91
CA ALA A 233 -24.95 36.30 -28.46
C ALA A 233 -24.10 35.14 -27.96
N LEU A 234 -23.52 35.34 -26.81
CA LEU A 234 -22.82 34.25 -26.13
C LEU A 234 -23.83 33.43 -25.36
N GLU A 235 -23.83 32.13 -25.58
CA GLU A 235 -24.71 31.20 -24.89
C GLU A 235 -23.84 30.28 -24.06
N VAL A 236 -24.17 30.18 -22.78
CA VAL A 236 -23.46 29.28 -21.87
C VAL A 236 -24.44 28.24 -21.38
N LYS A 237 -24.13 26.96 -21.64
CA LYS A 237 -25.01 25.85 -21.29
C LYS A 237 -24.40 25.09 -20.11
N PHE A 238 -25.24 24.86 -19.11
CA PHE A 238 -24.90 23.95 -18.04
C PHE A 238 -25.61 22.63 -18.29
N UNK A 239 -24.86 21.85 -17.98
CA UNK A 239 -25.30 20.59 -18.32
C UNK A 239 -26.75 20.40 -18.29
N GLU A 240 -26.94 19.31 -18.10
CA GLU A 240 -28.25 18.69 -17.97
C GLU A 240 -29.06 19.35 -16.86
N ASN A 241 -30.28 19.56 -17.14
CA ASN A 241 -31.25 20.14 -16.19
C ASN A 241 -30.92 21.55 -15.73
N VAL A 242 -30.03 22.20 -16.37
CA VAL A 242 -29.75 23.59 -16.08
C VAL A 242 -30.08 24.39 -17.31
N GLU A 243 -30.80 25.48 -17.12
CA GLU A 243 -31.18 26.30 -18.23
C GLU A 243 -29.96 26.93 -18.88
N ALA A 244 -29.98 27.00 -20.20
CA ALA A 244 -28.95 27.70 -20.92
C ALA A 244 -29.10 29.18 -20.64
N GLU A 245 -27.98 29.82 -20.32
CA GLU A 245 -27.99 31.24 -20.07
C GLU A 245 -27.43 31.93 -21.31
N THR A 246 -28.20 32.88 -21.87
CA THR A 246 -27.78 33.59 -23.04
C THR A 246 -27.43 35.02 -22.64
N ILE A 247 -26.21 35.41 -22.95
CA ILE A 247 -25.73 36.74 -22.69
C ILE A 247 -25.57 37.44 -24.04
N GLU A 248 -26.36 38.45 -24.27
CA GLU A 248 -26.29 39.16 -25.54
C GLU A 248 -25.11 40.12 -25.53
N ILE A 249 -24.19 39.89 -26.43
CA ILE A 249 -23.07 40.76 -26.66
C ILE A 249 -23.25 41.29 -28.10
N LEU A 250 -23.43 42.58 -28.24
CA LEU A 250 -23.60 43.12 -29.57
C LEU A 250 -22.25 43.09 -30.26
N LEU A 251 -22.12 42.18 -31.20
CA LEU A 251 -20.91 42.04 -32.00
C LEU A 251 -21.18 42.65 -33.35
N SER A 252 -20.90 43.91 -33.49
CA SER A 252 -21.19 44.60 -34.73
C SER A 252 -19.90 45.08 -35.41
N ASP A 253 -19.90 44.95 -36.71
CA ASP A 253 -18.85 45.48 -37.54
C ASP A 253 -19.41 46.72 -38.24
N GLU A 254 -18.91 47.85 -37.88
CA GLU A 254 -19.30 49.04 -38.62
C GLU A 254 -18.06 49.77 -39.06
N LEU A 255 -17.97 49.94 -40.33
CA LEU A 255 -16.89 50.69 -40.90
C LEU A 255 -17.40 52.06 -41.29
N TYR A 256 -16.94 53.05 -40.61
CA TYR A 256 -17.29 54.42 -40.91
C TYR A 256 -16.13 55.14 -41.61
N THR A 257 -16.26 56.45 -41.81
CA THR A 257 -15.15 57.27 -42.22
C THR A 257 -14.10 57.21 -41.15
N ALA A 258 -13.11 56.47 -41.41
CA ALA A 258 -12.22 56.02 -40.35
C ALA A 258 -11.26 57.08 -39.90
N PRO A 259 -10.98 57.26 -38.62
CA PRO A 259 -9.90 58.14 -38.19
C PRO A 259 -8.56 57.62 -38.71
N LEU A 260 -7.56 58.47 -38.65
CA LEU A 260 -6.21 58.10 -39.03
C LEU A 260 -5.75 56.95 -38.09
N PRO A 261 -4.86 56.11 -38.61
CA PRO A 261 -4.33 55.05 -37.76
C PRO A 261 -3.64 55.63 -36.55
N GLU A 262 -3.74 54.89 -35.47
CA GLU A 262 -3.14 55.27 -34.19
C GLU A 262 -2.39 54.06 -33.62
N ILE A 263 -1.22 54.30 -33.05
CA ILE A 263 -0.44 53.27 -32.35
C ILE A 263 -0.30 53.72 -30.92
N GLN A 264 -0.71 52.89 -30.00
CA GLN A 264 -0.61 53.17 -28.60
C GLN A 264 0.35 52.20 -27.96
N ALA A 265 1.13 52.65 -27.00
CA ALA A 265 1.99 51.80 -26.20
C ALA A 265 1.23 51.32 -24.99
N SER A 266 1.30 50.05 -24.75
CA SER A 266 0.71 49.45 -23.55
C SER A 266 1.79 48.67 -22.80
N GLY A 267 1.92 48.96 -21.53
CA GLY A 267 2.93 48.33 -20.74
C GLY A 267 4.30 48.97 -20.82
N PHE A 268 4.42 50.03 -21.59
CA PHE A 268 5.63 50.80 -21.72
C PHE A 268 5.28 52.19 -22.31
N SER A 269 6.25 53.05 -22.33
CA SER A 269 6.07 54.35 -22.96
C SER A 269 7.02 54.46 -24.15
N PHE A 270 6.56 55.13 -25.21
CA PHE A 270 7.40 55.30 -26.38
C PHE A 270 8.69 56.02 -25.99
N GLY A 271 9.79 55.55 -26.56
CA GLY A 271 11.10 56.14 -26.31
C GLY A 271 11.77 55.59 -25.06
N GLU A 272 11.11 54.73 -24.35
CA GLU A 272 11.65 54.12 -23.15
C GLU A 272 12.71 53.07 -23.47
N THR A 273 13.59 52.86 -22.53
CA THR A 273 14.58 51.77 -22.60
C THR A 273 14.33 50.80 -21.48
N UNK A 274 14.04 49.67 -21.87
CA UNK A 274 13.87 48.63 -20.97
C UNK A 274 15.15 48.08 -20.78
N ASP A 275 15.57 48.01 -19.52
CA ASP A 275 16.83 47.39 -19.13
C ASP A 275 16.50 46.03 -18.50
N THR A 276 17.01 44.97 -19.09
CA THR A 276 16.65 43.63 -18.63
C THR A 276 17.88 42.76 -18.78
N TYR A 277 17.69 41.49 -18.42
CA TYR A 277 18.73 40.48 -18.57
C TYR A 277 18.23 39.39 -19.50
N GLU A 278 19.17 38.67 -20.10
CA GLU A 278 18.80 37.60 -21.02
C GLU A 278 17.92 36.59 -20.36
N SER A 279 16.90 36.15 -21.06
CA SER A 279 15.99 35.08 -20.68
C SER A 279 15.22 35.34 -19.37
N VAL A 280 15.05 36.58 -19.03
CA VAL A 280 14.30 37.01 -17.86
C VAL A 280 12.84 37.22 -18.25
N PRO A 281 11.89 36.73 -17.47
CA PRO A 281 10.51 37.15 -17.65
C PRO A 281 10.43 38.67 -17.40
N LEU A 282 9.87 39.40 -18.35
CA LEU A 282 9.76 40.85 -18.15
C LEU A 282 8.72 41.15 -17.09
N ALA A 283 8.98 42.19 -16.32
CA ALA A 283 8.00 42.66 -15.36
C ALA A 283 6.87 43.40 -16.03
N ILE A 284 7.12 43.90 -17.23
CA ILE A 284 6.10 44.58 -17.97
C ILE A 284 5.67 43.73 -19.17
N LYS A 285 4.53 44.06 -19.72
CA LYS A 285 4.05 43.40 -20.94
C LYS A 285 3.99 44.46 -22.04
N PRO A 286 5.09 44.70 -22.76
CA PRO A 286 5.12 45.75 -23.75
C PRO A 286 4.38 45.35 -25.01
N GLU A 287 3.40 46.12 -25.35
CA GLU A 287 2.58 45.88 -26.54
C GLU A 287 2.42 47.15 -27.35
N PHE A 288 2.42 46.96 -28.66
CA PHE A 288 1.89 47.98 -29.55
C PHE A 288 0.43 47.66 -29.81
N HIS A 289 -0.42 48.60 -29.52
CA HIS A 289 -1.85 48.50 -29.83
C HIS A 289 -2.13 49.38 -31.04
N VAL A 290 -2.62 48.75 -32.10
CA VAL A 290 -2.89 49.40 -33.32
C VAL A 290 -4.39 49.59 -33.47
N ILE A 291 -4.79 50.82 -33.77
CA ILE A 291 -6.19 51.14 -34.01
C ILE A 291 -6.24 51.85 -35.37
N ALA A 292 -6.84 51.17 -36.33
CA ALA A 292 -6.93 51.72 -37.70
C ALA A 292 -8.34 51.47 -38.19
N GLY A 293 -9.19 52.43 -38.03
CA GLY A 293 -10.55 52.33 -38.47
C GLY A 293 -10.70 52.10 -39.98
N GLY A 294 -9.72 52.51 -40.79
CA GLY A 294 -9.69 52.17 -42.18
C GLY A 294 -9.08 50.80 -42.51
N GLY A 295 -8.83 49.99 -41.47
CA GLY A 295 -8.22 48.67 -41.66
C GLY A 295 -6.70 48.77 -41.68
N ILE A 296 -6.08 47.68 -41.22
CA ILE A 296 -4.61 47.63 -41.15
C ILE A 296 -4.11 46.98 -42.44
N ARG A 297 -3.52 47.77 -43.31
CA ARG A 297 -2.97 47.25 -44.56
C ARG A 297 -1.52 46.84 -44.37
N GLU A 298 -0.74 47.65 -43.64
CA GLU A 298 0.67 47.41 -43.46
C GLU A 298 1.02 47.72 -42.00
N ALA A 299 1.79 46.87 -41.40
CA ALA A 299 2.31 47.09 -40.04
C ALA A 299 3.77 46.68 -40.08
N LYS A 300 4.62 47.66 -40.23
CA LYS A 300 6.04 47.43 -40.46
C LYS A 300 6.75 47.48 -39.13
N PHE A 301 7.26 46.34 -38.69
CA PHE A 301 7.97 46.18 -37.42
C PHE A 301 9.46 46.12 -37.71
N THR A 302 10.23 46.99 -37.10
CA THR A 302 11.64 47.18 -37.42
C THR A 302 12.48 46.87 -36.15
N VAL A 303 13.63 46.25 -36.37
CA VAL A 303 14.57 45.92 -35.32
C VAL A 303 15.94 46.47 -35.67
N GLN A 304 16.49 47.29 -34.78
CA GLN A 304 17.88 47.73 -34.85
C GLN A 304 18.65 47.11 -33.71
N THR A 305 19.86 46.63 -33.97
CA THR A 305 20.61 45.95 -32.94
C THR A 305 22.06 46.42 -32.89
N SER A 306 22.66 46.33 -31.71
CA SER A 306 24.09 46.64 -31.56
C SER A 306 24.95 45.40 -31.74
N ASN A 307 24.34 44.20 -31.64
CA ASN A 307 25.11 42.94 -31.65
C ASN A 307 25.00 42.23 -33.00
N GLY A 308 24.26 42.78 -33.97
CA GLY A 308 24.08 42.13 -35.24
C GLY A 308 23.19 40.90 -35.24
N LYS A 309 22.58 40.56 -34.08
CA LYS A 309 21.73 39.40 -33.97
C LYS A 309 20.29 39.76 -34.26
N LEU A 310 19.83 39.42 -35.43
CA LEU A 310 18.48 39.76 -35.87
C LEU A 310 17.54 38.59 -35.59
N PRO A 311 16.25 38.91 -35.40
CA PRO A 311 15.28 37.81 -35.31
C PRO A 311 15.15 37.07 -36.64
N ALA A 312 14.44 35.96 -36.62
CA ALA A 312 14.30 35.13 -37.80
C ALA A 312 13.70 35.89 -38.97
N PHE A 313 12.87 36.90 -38.69
CA PHE A 313 12.25 37.70 -39.77
C PHE A 313 13.16 38.81 -40.28
N GLY A 314 14.35 38.96 -39.71
CA GLY A 314 15.29 39.98 -40.19
C GLY A 314 15.13 41.29 -39.47
N SER A 315 15.60 42.38 -40.09
CA SER A 315 15.56 43.69 -39.47
C SER A 315 14.22 44.38 -39.66
N GLU A 316 13.36 43.86 -40.46
CA GLU A 316 12.07 44.48 -40.77
C GLU A 316 11.11 43.45 -41.31
N THR A 317 9.85 43.55 -40.90
CA THR A 317 8.82 42.70 -41.47
C THR A 317 7.50 43.46 -41.47
N ASP A 318 6.69 43.23 -42.50
CA ASP A 318 5.33 43.78 -42.57
C ASP A 318 4.38 42.72 -42.00
N ILE A 319 3.99 42.88 -40.73
CA ILE A 319 3.20 41.86 -40.04
C ILE A 319 1.84 41.69 -40.72
N ALA A 320 1.22 42.80 -41.12
CA ALA A 320 -0.09 42.73 -41.75
C ALA A 320 -0.05 42.05 -43.11
N GLY A 321 1.08 42.19 -43.85
CA GLY A 321 1.22 41.59 -45.15
C GLY A 321 1.97 40.29 -45.19
N ALA A 322 2.22 39.76 -44.06
CA ALA A 322 3.08 38.59 -44.00
C ALA A 322 2.39 37.34 -44.56
N UNK A 323 3.14 36.82 -45.33
CA UNK A 323 2.70 35.62 -45.95
C UNK A 323 3.11 34.51 -45.08
N ASP A 324 2.92 33.20 -45.60
CA ASP A 324 3.19 32.02 -44.82
C ASP A 324 4.62 31.96 -44.28
N VAL A 325 5.56 32.20 -45.15
CA VAL A 325 6.96 32.10 -44.75
C VAL A 325 7.30 33.18 -43.72
N GLU A 326 6.87 34.38 -43.96
CA GLU A 326 7.13 35.48 -43.03
C GLU A 326 6.44 35.20 -41.69
N ARG A 327 5.23 34.68 -41.73
CA ARG A 327 4.53 34.35 -40.46
C ARG A 327 5.27 33.31 -39.65
N GLN A 328 5.87 32.32 -40.35
CA GLN A 328 6.65 31.33 -39.63
C GLN A 328 7.85 31.98 -38.96
N PHE A 329 8.50 32.88 -39.61
CA PHE A 329 9.65 33.58 -39.01
C PHE A 329 9.21 34.44 -37.83
N ILE A 330 8.04 35.11 -37.98
CA ILE A 330 7.53 35.92 -36.89
C ILE A 330 7.22 35.03 -35.67
N GLU A 331 6.56 33.89 -35.90
CA GLU A 331 6.24 32.97 -34.81
C GLU A 331 7.50 32.38 -34.17
N GLN A 332 8.47 32.06 -35.02
CA GLN A 332 9.72 31.50 -34.52
C GLN A 332 10.44 32.52 -33.63
N SER A 333 10.24 33.80 -33.87
CA SER A 333 10.85 34.87 -33.08
C SER A 333 10.07 35.15 -31.80
N LYS A 334 8.94 34.47 -31.58
CA LYS A 334 8.08 34.67 -30.42
C LYS A 334 7.48 36.05 -30.33
N LEU A 335 7.34 36.72 -31.47
CA LEU A 335 6.62 37.98 -31.54
C LEU A 335 5.15 37.63 -31.77
N HIS A 336 4.32 37.92 -30.79
CA HIS A 336 2.93 37.49 -30.84
C HIS A 336 2.05 38.61 -31.38
N CYS A 337 1.47 38.33 -32.53
CA CYS A 337 0.71 39.33 -33.25
C CYS A 337 -0.73 38.87 -33.37
N TYR A 338 -1.64 39.71 -32.88
CA TYR A 338 -3.06 39.37 -32.84
C TYR A 338 -3.85 40.42 -33.60
N GLY A 339 -4.85 39.96 -34.32
CA GLY A 339 -5.74 40.84 -35.02
C GLY A 339 -5.26 41.23 -36.38
N PHE A 340 -4.22 40.60 -36.89
CA PHE A 340 -3.76 40.82 -38.24
C PHE A 340 -4.40 39.78 -39.15
N ARG A 341 -4.38 40.09 -40.46
CA ARG A 341 -5.00 39.19 -41.43
C ARG A 341 -4.48 37.77 -41.28
N LYS A 342 -5.39 36.81 -41.36
CA LYS A 342 -4.98 35.42 -41.38
C LYS A 342 -4.52 35.01 -42.78
N ILE A 343 -3.72 33.99 -42.83
CA ILE A 343 -3.25 33.45 -44.09
C ILE A 343 -4.45 32.99 -44.92
N GLY A 344 -4.46 33.40 -46.18
CA GLY A 344 -5.52 33.03 -47.12
C GLY A 344 -6.72 33.94 -47.11
N GLU A 345 -6.75 34.93 -46.23
CA GLU A 345 -7.82 35.92 -46.28
C GLU A 345 -7.55 36.95 -47.35
N SER A 346 -8.64 37.50 -47.91
CA SER A 346 -8.51 38.50 -48.96
C SER A 346 -8.07 39.82 -48.36
N ASP A 347 -7.64 40.72 -49.23
CA ASP A 347 -7.27 42.05 -48.78
C ASP A 347 -8.46 42.82 -48.21
N ASP A 348 -9.67 42.40 -48.53
CA ASP A 348 -10.87 43.07 -48.05
C ASP A 348 -11.16 42.75 -46.60
N SER A 349 -10.43 41.80 -46.00
CA SER A 349 -10.68 41.38 -44.64
C SER A 349 -9.69 42.02 -43.67
N MET A 350 -9.30 43.28 -43.86
CA MET A 350 -8.40 43.97 -42.96
C MET A 350 -9.07 44.25 -41.63
N ASN A 351 -8.36 43.98 -40.59
CA ASN A 351 -8.87 44.21 -39.23
C ASN A 351 -8.69 45.67 -38.83
N UNK A 352 -9.33 46.14 -38.07
CA UNK A 352 -9.29 47.44 -37.63
C UNK A 352 -8.46 47.71 -36.44
N MET A 353 -8.39 46.46 -35.61
CA MET A 353 -7.55 46.61 -34.43
C MET A 353 -6.58 45.45 -34.36
N ALA A 354 -5.41 45.69 -33.77
CA ALA A 354 -4.44 44.64 -33.64
C ALA A 354 -3.51 44.93 -32.47
N VAL A 355 -2.84 43.89 -32.00
CA VAL A 355 -1.90 43.99 -30.88
C VAL A 355 -0.64 43.24 -31.27
N ILE A 356 0.50 43.86 -31.02
CA ILE A 356 1.78 43.21 -31.13
C ILE A 356 2.33 43.09 -29.70
N ASP A 357 2.42 41.88 -29.23
CA ASP A 357 2.88 41.59 -27.90
C ASP A 357 4.36 41.23 -27.96
N MET A 358 5.19 42.09 -27.40
CA MET A 358 6.64 41.92 -27.49
C MET A 358 7.24 41.23 -26.28
N LYS A 359 6.43 40.79 -25.30
CA LYS A 359 7.00 40.31 -24.06
C LYS A 359 7.89 39.10 -24.31
N GLU A 360 7.33 38.02 -24.87
CA GLU A 360 8.11 36.82 -25.09
C GLU A 360 9.22 37.04 -26.11
N PHE A 361 8.98 37.88 -27.10
CA PHE A 361 10.00 38.24 -28.10
C PHE A 361 11.23 38.79 -27.38
N ILE A 362 11.02 39.80 -26.51
CA ILE A 362 12.14 40.41 -25.78
C ILE A 362 12.79 39.43 -24.83
N GLU A 363 12.01 38.59 -24.19
CA GLU A 363 12.54 37.57 -23.24
C GLU A 363 13.47 36.59 -23.96
N ASN A 364 13.35 36.47 -25.26
CA ASN A 364 14.14 35.53 -26.05
C ASN A 364 15.30 36.16 -26.79
N LEU A 365 15.56 37.44 -26.57
CA LEU A 365 16.67 38.12 -27.25
C LEU A 365 17.99 37.78 -26.58
N GLU A 366 19.03 37.74 -27.40
CA GLU A 366 20.39 37.58 -26.91
C GLU A 366 20.90 38.89 -26.33
N PRO A 367 21.93 38.85 -25.49
CA PRO A 367 22.46 40.10 -24.93
C PRO A 367 22.86 41.09 -26.00
N GLY A 368 22.51 42.34 -25.77
CA GLY A 368 22.78 43.42 -26.69
C GLY A 368 21.78 44.52 -26.51
N ASP A 369 21.93 45.56 -27.34
CA ASP A 369 21.01 46.69 -27.36
C ASP A 369 20.15 46.58 -28.58
N TYR A 370 18.84 46.82 -28.42
CA TYR A 370 17.87 46.71 -29.46
C TYR A 370 16.94 47.91 -29.45
N THR A 371 16.47 48.32 -30.64
CA THR A 371 15.40 49.31 -30.73
C THR A 371 14.35 48.75 -31.68
N PHE A 372 13.11 48.73 -31.21
CA PHE A 372 11.98 48.26 -31.98
C PHE A 372 11.08 49.41 -32.32
N SER A 373 10.58 49.44 -33.56
CA SER A 373 9.68 50.48 -33.97
C SER A 373 8.57 49.91 -34.84
N LEU A 374 7.44 50.60 -34.87
CA LEU A 374 6.29 50.18 -35.63
C LEU A 374 5.74 51.34 -36.43
N SER A 375 5.40 51.07 -37.67
CA SER A 375 4.77 52.02 -38.58
C SER A 375 3.57 51.30 -39.18
N VAL A 376 2.41 51.97 -39.19
CA VAL A 376 1.18 51.37 -39.65
C VAL A 376 0.58 52.21 -40.79
N THR A 377 0.14 51.53 -41.85
CA THR A 377 -0.59 52.14 -42.95
C THR A 377 -1.98 51.52 -43.03
N ASP A 378 -3.02 52.35 -43.09
CA ASP A 378 -4.37 51.82 -43.17
C ASP A 378 -4.79 51.48 -44.60
N GLY A 379 -6.02 50.92 -44.71
CA GLY A 379 -6.53 50.51 -46.02
C GLY A 379 -6.76 51.66 -46.98
N LEU A 380 -6.76 52.88 -46.49
CA LEU A 380 -6.90 54.07 -47.34
C LEU A 380 -5.54 54.64 -47.66
N GLY A 381 -4.46 53.99 -47.34
CA GLY A 381 -3.11 54.43 -47.61
C GLY A 381 -2.57 55.51 -46.69
N ARG A 382 -3.20 55.73 -45.55
CA ARG A 382 -2.78 56.75 -44.60
C ARG A 382 -1.88 56.12 -43.53
N ILE A 383 -0.97 57.00 -43.09
CA ILE A 383 0.08 56.52 -42.15
C ILE A 383 -0.04 57.25 -40.82
N UNK A 384 0.14 56.51 -39.72
CA UNK A 384 0.10 57.02 -38.61
C UNK A 384 0.99 58.16 -38.53
N VAL A 385 0.60 59.10 -38.03
CA VAL A 385 1.47 60.28 -37.81
C VAL A 385 1.58 60.41 -36.29
N SER A 386 2.77 60.37 -35.81
CA SER A 386 3.03 60.43 -34.38
C SER A 386 4.11 61.47 -34.15
N GLU A 387 3.90 62.31 -33.13
CA GLU A 387 4.91 63.30 -32.78
C GLU A 387 6.13 62.68 -32.16
N ILE A 388 5.91 61.50 -31.46
CA ILE A 388 6.97 60.77 -30.84
C ILE A 388 7.15 59.46 -31.60
N PRO A 389 8.37 59.12 -32.02
CA PRO A 389 8.54 57.85 -32.71
C PRO A 389 8.01 56.70 -31.86
N CYS A 390 7.29 55.77 -32.51
CA CYS A 390 6.70 54.62 -31.82
C CYS A 390 7.77 53.56 -31.63
N THR A 391 8.59 53.75 -30.63
CA THR A 391 9.75 52.86 -30.40
C THR A 391 9.84 52.41 -28.97
N LEU A 392 10.46 51.27 -28.82
CA LEU A 392 10.89 50.72 -27.53
C LEU A 392 12.35 50.26 -27.70
N SER A 393 13.20 50.73 -26.83
CA SER A 393 14.58 50.24 -26.79
C SER A 393 14.74 49.27 -25.65
N THR A 394 15.58 48.31 -25.87
CA THR A 394 15.86 47.33 -24.79
C THR A 394 17.36 47.12 -24.66
N LYS A 395 17.80 47.01 -23.45
CA LYS A 395 19.17 46.64 -23.17
C LYS A 395 19.11 45.26 -22.50
N VAL A 396 19.61 44.26 -23.20
CA VAL A 396 19.57 42.87 -22.67
C VAL A 396 20.97 42.54 -22.17
N ASN A 397 21.11 42.36 -20.88
CA ASN A 397 22.38 42.09 -20.24
C ASN A 397 22.60 40.59 -20.14
N SER A 398 23.87 40.20 -20.17
CA SER A 398 24.24 38.78 -20.01
C SER A 398 24.07 38.32 -18.58
N VAL A 399 23.70 37.08 -18.44
CA VAL A 399 23.64 36.44 -17.13
C VAL A 399 24.66 35.30 -17.09
N GLY A 400 25.54 35.34 -16.07
CA GLY A 400 26.48 34.28 -15.86
C GLY A 400 26.17 33.58 -14.55
N PHE A 401 26.56 32.31 -14.46
CA PHE A 401 26.42 31.59 -13.21
C PHE A 401 27.40 30.46 -13.17
N LYS A 402 27.67 30.01 -11.98
CA LYS A 402 28.46 28.81 -11.74
C LYS A 402 27.80 28.02 -10.65
N ILE A 403 28.06 26.72 -10.64
CA ILE A 403 27.40 25.80 -9.74
C ILE A 403 28.45 25.01 -8.99
N ASN A 404 28.29 24.96 -7.66
CA ASN A 404 29.08 24.11 -6.81
C ASN A 404 28.16 23.41 -5.84
N GLN A 405 28.38 22.12 -5.67
CA GLN A 405 27.67 21.39 -4.65
C GLN A 405 28.13 21.89 -3.28
N ASP A 406 27.19 22.04 -2.35
CA ASP A 406 27.55 22.45 -0.99
C ASP A 406 28.11 21.23 -0.27
N GLU A 407 29.40 21.27 -0.01
CA GLU A 407 30.10 20.16 0.63
C GLU A 407 29.69 19.95 2.07
N SER A 408 29.08 20.94 2.69
CA SER A 408 28.65 20.80 4.08
C SER A 408 27.37 19.97 4.21
N ILE A 409 26.74 19.64 3.11
CA ILE A 409 25.51 18.87 3.12
C ILE A 409 25.75 17.56 2.38
N PRO A 410 26.01 16.47 3.10
CA PRO A 410 26.25 15.20 2.40
C PRO A 410 24.96 14.70 1.73
N VAL A 411 25.14 14.06 0.60
CA VAL A 411 24.03 13.48 -0.13
C VAL A 411 23.90 12.04 0.32
N ARG A 412 22.73 11.72 0.86
CA ARG A 412 22.49 10.39 1.40
C ARG A 412 21.73 9.55 0.40
N PHE A 413 22.00 8.25 0.43
CA PHE A 413 21.27 7.30 -0.39
C PHE A 413 19.78 7.40 -0.09
N MET A 414 18.98 7.37 -1.15
CA MET A 414 17.52 7.48 -1.08
C MET A 414 17.03 8.82 -0.54
N SER A 415 17.91 9.78 -0.49
CA SER A 415 17.43 11.13 -0.22
C SER A 415 16.49 11.57 -1.33
N ASP A 416 15.42 12.26 -0.97
CA ASP A 416 14.51 12.83 -1.94
C ASP A 416 14.82 14.28 -2.23
N ASN A 417 15.96 14.76 -1.78
CA ASN A 417 16.37 16.12 -2.08
C ASN A 417 17.90 16.19 -2.10
N ILE A 418 18.38 17.21 -2.78
CA ILE A 418 19.80 17.49 -2.84
C ILE A 418 19.98 19.00 -2.79
N ALA A 419 20.98 19.44 -2.12
CA ALA A 419 21.28 20.87 -2.01
C ALA A 419 22.47 21.22 -2.89
N ILE A 420 22.32 22.26 -3.70
CA ILE A 420 23.39 22.77 -4.55
C ILE A 420 23.48 24.26 -4.39
N VAL A 421 24.66 24.78 -4.64
CA VAL A 421 24.95 26.20 -4.48
C VAL A 421 25.25 26.80 -5.86
N VAL A 422 24.60 27.90 -6.17
CA VAL A 422 24.79 28.59 -7.43
C VAL A 422 25.15 30.04 -7.15
N SER A 423 26.15 30.52 -7.84
CA SER A 423 26.54 31.90 -7.79
C SER A 423 26.25 32.56 -9.14
N THR A 424 25.81 33.81 -9.12
CA THR A 424 25.42 34.48 -10.33
C THR A 424 25.68 35.99 -10.22
N ASN A 425 25.68 36.64 -11.37
CA ASN A 425 25.85 38.08 -11.42
C ASN A 425 24.52 38.82 -11.43
N TYR A 426 23.41 38.12 -11.43
CA TYR A 426 22.09 38.72 -11.53
C TYR A 426 21.19 38.14 -10.45
N ALA A 427 20.78 38.99 -9.51
CA ALA A 427 20.05 38.48 -8.35
C ALA A 427 18.74 37.82 -8.76
N ALA A 428 18.07 38.37 -9.75
CA ALA A 428 16.78 37.80 -10.16
C ALA A 428 16.93 36.50 -10.91
N ALA A 429 18.14 36.09 -11.29
CA ALA A 429 18.34 34.74 -11.83
C ALA A 429 17.96 33.68 -10.82
N LYS A 430 17.88 34.04 -9.56
CA LYS A 430 17.47 33.14 -8.51
C LYS A 430 16.20 32.37 -8.85
N GLU A 431 15.21 33.05 -9.42
CA GLU A 431 13.94 32.44 -9.78
C GLU A 431 13.90 31.90 -11.19
N LEU A 432 14.94 32.14 -11.98
CA LEU A 432 14.93 31.72 -13.38
C LEU A 432 15.73 30.46 -13.63
N LEU A 433 16.57 30.07 -12.68
CA LEU A 433 17.34 28.86 -12.82
C LEU A 433 16.42 27.65 -12.65
N THR A 434 16.59 26.68 -13.53
CA THR A 434 15.95 25.40 -13.40
C THR A 434 17.01 24.31 -13.31
N PHE A 435 16.59 23.15 -12.86
CA PHE A 435 17.53 22.09 -12.56
C PHE A 435 17.02 20.78 -13.10
N ASN A 436 17.95 19.98 -13.60
CA ASN A 436 17.67 18.60 -13.98
C ASN A 436 18.52 17.70 -13.11
N ALA A 437 17.92 16.59 -12.65
CA ALA A 437 18.64 15.63 -11.85
C ALA A 437 18.49 14.27 -12.47
N GLU A 438 19.49 13.43 -12.26
CA GLU A 438 19.48 12.08 -12.81
C GLU A 438 18.36 11.27 -12.18
N ASP A 439 17.67 10.50 -13.00
CA ASP A 439 16.71 9.52 -12.50
C ASP A 439 17.37 8.14 -12.39
N ALA A 440 16.57 7.14 -12.05
CA ALA A 440 17.13 5.80 -11.84
C ALA A 440 17.74 5.19 -13.09
N ASP A 441 17.34 5.68 -14.26
CA ASP A 441 17.86 5.16 -15.53
C ASP A 441 19.04 5.97 -16.05
N GLY A 442 19.48 6.98 -15.31
CA GLY A 442 20.59 7.82 -15.73
C GLY A 442 20.23 8.98 -16.63
N ASN A 443 18.93 9.25 -16.82
CA ASN A 443 18.46 10.36 -17.62
C ASN A 443 18.24 11.58 -16.76
N LEU A 444 18.46 12.74 -17.36
CA LEU A 444 18.25 13.97 -16.61
C LEU A 444 16.81 14.42 -16.74
N UNK A 445 16.25 14.66 -15.65
CA UNK A 445 14.92 15.10 -15.67
C UNK A 445 14.83 16.33 -14.83
N GLU A 446 13.69 16.97 -15.15
CA GLU A 446 13.55 18.26 -14.46
C GLU A 446 13.23 18.04 -12.99
N SER A 447 13.87 18.79 -12.15
CA SER A 447 13.80 18.66 -10.69
C SER A 447 13.16 19.92 -10.12
N LYS A 448 12.20 19.74 -9.20
CA LYS A 448 11.51 20.85 -8.58
C LYS A 448 12.35 21.47 -7.50
N VAL A 449 12.36 22.79 -7.42
CA VAL A 449 13.03 23.52 -6.36
C VAL A 449 12.07 23.60 -5.17
N ILE A 450 12.53 23.01 -4.04
CA ILE A 450 11.73 23.01 -2.81
C ILE A 450 12.00 24.25 -1.99
N LYS A 451 13.25 24.71 -1.98
CA LYS A 451 13.67 25.77 -1.09
C LYS A 451 14.86 26.51 -1.70
N VAL A 452 14.91 27.81 -1.53
CA VAL A 452 16.04 28.63 -1.94
C VAL A 452 16.47 29.45 -0.74
N GLU A 453 17.78 29.48 -0.47
CA GLU A 453 18.35 30.24 0.64
C GLU A 453 19.39 31.21 0.09
N ASP A 454 19.39 32.44 0.59
CA ASP A 454 20.42 33.40 0.25
C ASP A 454 21.68 33.09 1.05
N LEU A 455 22.83 33.16 0.40
CA LEU A 455 24.12 32.93 1.04
C LEU A 455 25.01 34.15 0.83
N GLU A 456 26.00 34.27 1.69
CA GLU A 456 27.02 35.28 1.51
C GLU A 456 27.93 34.91 0.35
N SER A 457 28.37 35.92 -0.40
CA SER A 457 29.32 35.72 -1.47
C SER A 457 30.46 36.70 -1.34
N ASP A 458 31.70 36.22 -1.52
CA ASP A 458 32.86 37.09 -1.57
C ASP A 458 33.41 37.15 -2.99
N ASP A 459 32.69 36.68 -3.97
CA ASP A 459 33.13 36.72 -5.37
C ASP A 459 32.59 38.00 -6.03
N PRO A 460 33.43 38.94 -6.41
CA PRO A 460 32.94 40.17 -7.01
C PRO A 460 32.32 39.97 -8.39
N VAL A 461 32.70 38.92 -9.10
CA VAL A 461 32.10 38.62 -10.40
C VAL A 461 30.72 38.04 -10.26
N TYR A 462 30.53 37.23 -9.23
CA TYR A 462 29.27 36.60 -8.93
C TYR A 462 28.83 36.97 -7.53
N PRO A 463 28.30 38.18 -7.34
CA PRO A 463 28.02 38.62 -5.97
C PRO A 463 26.81 38.01 -5.32
N PHE A 464 26.01 37.26 -6.06
CA PHE A 464 24.81 36.64 -5.50
C PHE A 464 25.02 35.16 -5.43
N ARG A 465 24.68 34.57 -4.28
CA ARG A 465 24.93 33.16 -4.03
C ARG A 465 23.74 32.55 -3.35
N TYR A 466 23.27 31.42 -3.86
CA TYR A 466 22.04 30.81 -3.38
C TYR A 466 22.24 29.32 -3.20
N ARG A 467 21.62 28.77 -2.13
CA ARG A 467 21.53 27.33 -1.96
C ARG A 467 20.15 26.89 -2.37
N TYR A 468 20.07 26.01 -3.35
CA TYR A 468 18.82 25.43 -3.81
C TYR A 468 18.71 24.02 -3.25
N THR A 469 17.54 23.72 -2.69
CA THR A 469 17.20 22.34 -2.32
C THR A 469 16.25 21.83 -3.39
N LEU A 470 16.64 20.74 -4.03
CA LEU A 470 15.90 20.18 -5.16
C LEU A 470 15.22 18.90 -4.78
N ALA A 471 13.98 18.74 -5.21
CA ALA A 471 13.30 17.48 -5.07
C ALA A 471 13.81 16.53 -6.15
N VAL A 472 14.27 15.36 -5.72
CA VAL A 472 14.75 14.35 -6.66
C VAL A 472 14.05 13.04 -6.34
N ASP A 473 13.98 12.17 -7.32
CA ASP A 473 13.50 10.83 -7.07
C ASP A 473 14.57 10.10 -6.30
N ASN A 474 14.18 9.56 -5.19
CA ASN A 474 15.03 8.85 -4.26
C ASN A 474 16.37 8.42 -4.85
N ILE A 475 17.43 9.09 -4.44
CA ILE A 475 18.76 8.89 -5.02
C ILE A 475 19.23 7.48 -4.70
N ASN A 476 19.30 6.64 -5.71
CA ASN A 476 19.53 5.22 -5.50
C ASN A 476 20.80 4.71 -6.19
N ASP A 477 21.75 5.59 -6.41
CA ASP A 477 23.01 5.16 -6.98
C ASP A 477 24.13 5.92 -6.29
N THR A 478 25.36 5.45 -6.48
CA THR A 478 26.51 6.05 -5.82
C THR A 478 27.02 7.27 -6.54
N ASP A 479 26.70 7.42 -7.81
CA ASP A 479 27.07 8.60 -8.60
C ASP A 479 25.78 9.29 -9.02
N TRP A 480 25.76 10.59 -8.81
CA TRP A 480 24.55 11.34 -9.07
C TRP A 480 24.93 12.65 -9.72
N ARG A 481 24.18 13.04 -10.74
CA ARG A 481 24.52 14.23 -11.50
C ARG A 481 23.34 15.18 -11.55
N VAL A 482 23.65 16.46 -11.40
CA VAL A 482 22.66 17.53 -11.45
C VAL A 482 23.14 18.55 -12.45
N GLU A 483 22.20 19.12 -13.17
CA GLU A 483 22.45 20.17 -14.14
C GLU A 483 21.68 21.41 -13.74
N ALA A 484 22.36 22.55 -13.67
CA ALA A 484 21.69 23.84 -13.51
C ALA A 484 21.57 24.48 -14.87
N VAL A 485 20.38 24.99 -15.17
CA VAL A 485 20.08 25.52 -16.49
C VAL A 485 19.49 26.91 -16.34
N TYR A 486 20.06 27.85 -17.08
CA TYR A 486 19.45 29.13 -17.25
C TYR A 486 18.85 29.15 -18.67
N PRO A 487 17.71 29.79 -18.88
CA PRO A 487 17.07 29.73 -20.21
C PRO A 487 18.02 30.11 -21.31
N LYS A 488 18.08 29.27 -22.34
CA LYS A 488 18.89 29.51 -23.55
C LYS A 488 20.39 29.49 -23.34
N LYS A 489 20.84 28.95 -22.19
CA LYS A 489 22.28 28.79 -21.98
C LYS A 489 22.59 27.33 -21.76
N SER A 490 23.80 26.94 -22.11
CA SER A 490 24.25 25.57 -21.83
C SER A 490 24.21 25.31 -20.34
N GLY A 491 23.77 24.12 -19.98
CA GLY A 491 23.71 23.76 -18.60
C GLY A 491 25.08 23.52 -17.99
N LEU A 492 25.19 23.69 -16.70
CA LEU A 492 26.37 23.36 -15.93
C LEU A 492 26.07 22.14 -15.09
N TYR A 493 27.03 21.24 -15.03
CA TYR A 493 26.83 19.96 -14.33
C TYR A 493 27.65 19.89 -13.06
N VAL A 494 27.12 19.23 -12.08
CA VAL A 494 27.87 18.88 -10.88
C VAL A 494 27.58 17.42 -10.53
N ASP A 495 28.62 16.70 -10.14
CA ASP A 495 28.50 15.33 -9.68
C ASP A 495 28.39 15.32 -8.17
N ALA A 496 27.46 14.53 -7.67
CA ALA A 496 27.26 14.35 -6.24
C ALA A 496 27.71 12.96 -5.87
N VAL A 497 28.38 12.87 -4.72
CA VAL A 497 28.77 11.57 -4.18
C VAL A 497 27.73 11.16 -3.15
N VAL A 498 27.13 10.00 -3.36
CA VAL A 498 26.05 9.52 -2.53
C VAL A 498 26.61 8.52 -1.53
N THR A 499 26.28 8.68 -0.26
CA THR A 499 26.72 7.74 0.77
C THR A 499 25.52 6.99 1.32
N VAL A 500 25.72 5.70 1.55
CA VAL A 500 24.72 4.86 2.17
C VAL A 500 24.92 4.90 3.68
N PRO A 501 23.87 5.07 4.48
CA PRO A 501 24.04 5.06 5.93
C PRO A 501 24.64 3.76 6.43
N ASP A 502 25.41 3.85 7.51
CA ASP A 502 26.07 2.69 8.08
C ASP A 502 25.05 1.71 8.64
N TYR A 503 25.35 0.44 8.50
CA TYR A 503 24.53 -0.65 9.00
C TYR A 503 25.38 -1.89 9.19
N THR A 504 24.86 -2.84 9.97
CA THR A 504 25.39 -4.18 10.07
C THR A 504 24.27 -5.18 9.75
N VAL A 505 24.67 -6.42 9.51
CA VAL A 505 23.76 -7.46 9.07
C VAL A 505 23.90 -8.68 9.97
N GLU A 506 22.78 -9.24 10.37
CA GLU A 506 22.70 -10.53 11.03
C GLU A 506 21.90 -11.48 10.17
N VAL A 507 22.24 -12.76 10.22
CA VAL A 507 21.64 -13.75 9.35
C VAL A 507 21.12 -14.92 10.18
N ASP A 508 19.92 -15.41 9.86
CA ASP A 508 19.32 -16.56 10.49
C ASP A 508 18.70 -17.40 9.38
N ALA A 509 19.31 -18.54 9.08
CA ALA A 509 18.88 -19.38 7.97
C ALA A 509 18.02 -20.53 8.46
N LEU A 510 16.86 -20.68 7.85
CA LEU A 510 16.01 -21.85 8.05
C LEU A 510 16.30 -22.83 6.92
N ALA A 511 15.43 -23.78 6.68
CA ALA A 511 15.70 -24.77 5.66
C ALA A 511 15.56 -24.23 4.25
N CYS A 512 14.50 -23.46 4.00
CA CYS A 512 14.21 -22.98 2.65
C CYS A 512 14.14 -21.47 2.55
N ARG A 513 14.51 -20.77 3.59
CA ARG A 513 14.50 -19.32 3.61
C ARG A 513 15.53 -18.83 4.60
N VAL A 514 15.89 -17.57 4.45
CA VAL A 514 16.85 -16.94 5.34
C VAL A 514 16.29 -15.61 5.79
N PHE A 515 16.43 -15.34 7.08
CA PHE A 515 16.12 -14.05 7.66
C PHE A 515 17.41 -13.22 7.69
N ILE A 516 17.37 -12.07 7.07
CA ILE A 516 18.50 -11.15 7.06
C ILE A 516 18.07 -9.91 7.79
N LYS A 517 18.69 -9.64 8.92
CA LYS A 517 18.31 -8.50 9.73
C LYS A 517 19.31 -7.37 9.54
N ILE A 518 18.80 -6.23 9.15
CA ILE A 518 19.62 -5.05 8.98
C ILE A 518 19.55 -4.23 10.26
N ASN A 519 20.71 -3.91 10.80
CA ASN A 519 20.82 -3.09 11.99
C ASN A 519 21.43 -1.76 11.59
N PRO A 520 20.63 -0.69 11.49
CA PRO A 520 21.19 0.59 11.09
C PRO A 520 21.95 1.24 12.24
N ALA A 521 22.94 2.06 11.89
CA ALA A 521 23.61 2.84 12.92
C ALA A 521 22.67 3.88 13.52
N GLU A 522 21.75 4.42 12.69
CA GLU A 522 20.74 5.36 13.16
C GLU A 522 19.36 4.77 12.88
N ALA A 523 18.51 4.75 13.90
CA ALA A 523 17.23 4.06 13.80
C ALA A 523 16.35 4.62 12.69
N ASP A 524 16.47 5.92 12.39
CA ASP A 524 15.64 6.51 11.35
C ASP A 524 15.95 5.98 9.97
N ASP A 525 17.07 5.32 9.77
CA ASP A 525 17.44 4.81 8.46
C ASP A 525 16.90 3.41 8.18
N LEU A 526 16.25 2.79 9.15
CA LEU A 526 15.88 1.38 9.01
C LEU A 526 14.97 1.13 7.83
N GLU A 527 13.91 1.93 7.73
CA GLU A 527 12.93 1.70 6.67
C GLU A 527 13.57 1.81 5.29
N MET A 528 14.40 2.82 5.11
CA MET A 528 15.04 3.03 3.82
C MET A 528 16.00 1.88 3.51
N LEU A 529 16.80 1.47 4.50
CA LEU A 529 17.78 0.41 4.27
C LEU A 529 17.11 -0.92 3.96
N VAL A 530 16.00 -1.21 4.63
CA VAL A 530 15.30 -2.46 4.36
C VAL A 530 14.64 -2.44 2.98
N ASN A 531 13.98 -1.34 2.66
CA ASN A 531 13.19 -1.30 1.43
C ASN A 531 14.06 -1.22 0.17
N ASN A 532 15.31 -0.79 0.30
CA ASN A 532 16.16 -0.61 -0.86
C ASN A 532 17.34 -1.55 -0.91
N ALA A 533 17.42 -2.51 0.00
CA ALA A 533 18.48 -3.50 -0.02
C ALA A 533 18.36 -4.35 -1.27
N ARG A 534 19.48 -4.59 -1.95
CA ARG A 534 19.51 -5.41 -3.13
C ARG A 534 20.49 -6.55 -2.90
N PHE A 535 20.11 -7.72 -3.38
CA PHE A 535 20.91 -8.92 -3.17
C PHE A 535 21.39 -9.45 -4.51
N TYR A 536 22.67 -9.71 -4.57
CA TYR A 536 23.33 -10.15 -5.78
C TYR A 536 23.95 -11.53 -5.55
N TRP A 537 23.80 -12.38 -6.53
CA TRP A 537 24.46 -13.68 -6.51
C TRP A 537 25.76 -13.59 -7.29
N GLU A 538 26.53 -14.68 -7.27
CA GLU A 538 27.89 -14.65 -7.79
C GLU A 538 27.98 -14.21 -9.25
N ASN A 539 26.95 -14.41 -10.03
CA ASN A 539 26.98 -14.00 -11.43
C ASN A 539 26.44 -12.59 -11.64
N GLY A 540 26.22 -11.86 -10.59
CA GLY A 540 25.71 -10.51 -10.68
C GLY A 540 24.21 -10.37 -10.81
N SER A 541 23.46 -11.47 -10.73
CA SER A 541 22.01 -11.42 -10.81
C SER A 541 21.42 -10.90 -9.53
N ASP A 542 20.36 -10.08 -9.65
CA ASP A 542 19.65 -9.57 -8.48
C ASP A 542 18.95 -10.67 -7.72
N VAL A 543 18.38 -11.63 -8.45
CA VAL A 543 17.55 -12.67 -7.86
C VAL A 543 17.86 -13.97 -8.58
N VAL A 544 17.99 -15.04 -7.80
CA VAL A 544 18.14 -16.38 -8.38
C VAL A 544 16.74 -16.91 -8.69
N ASN A 545 16.61 -17.60 -9.81
CA ASN A 545 15.33 -18.16 -10.22
C ASN A 545 14.73 -18.99 -9.09
N GLY A 546 13.45 -18.78 -8.83
CA GLY A 546 12.74 -19.52 -7.82
C GLY A 546 12.77 -18.91 -6.44
N THR A 547 13.55 -17.86 -6.23
CA THR A 547 13.56 -17.20 -4.94
C THR A 547 12.66 -15.97 -4.96
N GLN A 548 12.24 -15.58 -3.77
CA GLN A 548 11.45 -14.38 -3.56
C GLN A 548 12.01 -13.63 -2.37
N ILE A 549 11.85 -12.31 -2.40
CA ILE A 549 12.33 -11.44 -1.33
C ILE A 549 11.13 -10.71 -0.76
N THR A 550 10.96 -10.78 0.54
CA THR A 550 9.96 -9.99 1.25
C THR A 550 10.67 -9.16 2.30
N ARG A 551 10.12 -7.99 2.58
CA ARG A 551 10.77 -7.01 3.43
C ARG A 551 9.82 -6.54 4.50
N ASN A 552 10.34 -6.39 5.71
CA ASN A 552 9.58 -5.81 6.83
C ASN A 552 10.40 -4.66 7.40
N SER A 553 10.03 -3.46 7.01
CA SER A 553 10.82 -2.30 7.41
C SER A 553 10.62 -1.92 8.87
N GLU A 554 9.62 -2.48 9.53
CA GLU A 554 9.45 -2.19 10.96
C GLU A 554 10.37 -3.03 11.82
N THR A 555 10.61 -4.28 11.43
CA THR A 555 11.50 -5.16 12.20
C THR A 555 12.92 -5.15 11.68
N GLY A 556 13.14 -4.67 10.47
CA GLY A 556 14.45 -4.71 9.86
C GLY A 556 14.79 -6.03 9.21
N ILE A 557 13.82 -6.91 9.06
CA ILE A 557 14.07 -8.26 8.59
C ILE A 557 13.64 -8.41 7.13
N ILE A 558 14.56 -8.93 6.34
CA ILE A 558 14.31 -9.28 4.96
C ILE A 558 14.38 -10.79 4.86
N VAL A 559 13.38 -11.37 4.19
CA VAL A 559 13.31 -12.81 4.04
C VAL A 559 13.54 -13.16 2.57
N ILE A 560 14.55 -14.00 2.32
CA ILE A 560 14.72 -14.59 1.00
C ILE A 560 14.22 -16.02 1.10
N SER A 561 13.20 -16.35 0.31
CA SER A 561 12.59 -17.67 0.34
C SER A 561 12.84 -18.38 -0.99
N GLY A 562 12.51 -19.66 -1.01
CA GLY A 562 12.77 -20.48 -2.20
C GLY A 562 14.16 -21.04 -2.27
N LEU A 563 14.88 -21.08 -1.16
CA LEU A 563 16.25 -21.57 -1.13
C LEU A 563 16.26 -23.09 -1.01
N GLU A 564 17.40 -23.68 -1.37
CA GLU A 564 17.62 -25.12 -1.18
C GLU A 564 18.03 -25.38 0.25
N SER A 565 17.52 -26.48 0.80
CA SER A 565 17.87 -26.87 2.17
C SER A 565 19.26 -27.53 2.21
N GLY A 566 19.92 -27.39 3.35
CA GLY A 566 21.21 -28.03 3.59
C GLY A 566 22.31 -27.50 2.71
N LYS A 567 22.19 -26.24 2.24
CA LYS A 567 23.13 -25.69 1.26
C LYS A 567 23.84 -24.48 1.85
N THR A 568 25.13 -24.37 1.55
CA THR A 568 25.91 -23.21 1.94
C THR A 568 25.82 -22.15 0.84
N TYR A 569 25.38 -20.97 1.24
CA TYR A 569 25.32 -19.81 0.35
C TYR A 569 26.42 -18.86 0.78
N ASP A 570 27.48 -18.74 -0.02
CA ASP A 570 28.62 -17.89 0.34
C ASP A 570 28.96 -16.90 -0.74
N SER A 571 28.09 -16.73 -1.74
CA SER A 571 28.34 -15.81 -2.83
C SER A 571 27.26 -14.73 -2.95
N ILE A 572 26.47 -14.52 -1.90
CA ILE A 572 25.46 -13.49 -1.91
C ILE A 572 26.05 -12.22 -1.31
N GLY A 573 25.80 -11.10 -1.99
CA GLY A 573 26.19 -9.80 -1.47
C GLY A 573 24.97 -8.91 -1.36
N LEU A 574 24.97 -8.06 -0.33
CA LEU A 574 23.95 -7.05 -0.14
C LEU A 574 24.53 -5.70 -0.54
N SER A 575 23.83 -4.97 -1.37
CA SER A 575 24.29 -3.69 -1.85
C SER A 575 23.15 -2.72 -1.97
N TYR A 576 23.51 -1.47 -2.15
CA TYR A 576 22.55 -0.38 -2.36
C TYR A 576 22.93 0.36 -3.62
N GLY A 577 21.92 0.66 -4.44
CA GLY A 577 22.16 1.34 -5.69
C GLY A 577 21.79 0.47 -6.87
N SER A 578 21.86 1.06 -8.04
CA SER A 578 21.44 0.37 -9.26
C SER A 578 22.53 -0.53 -9.83
N LYS A 579 23.74 -0.45 -9.31
CA LYS A 579 24.86 -1.18 -9.85
C LYS A 579 25.49 -2.06 -8.79
N ILE A 580 25.96 -3.22 -9.23
CA ILE A 580 26.72 -4.09 -8.35
C ILE A 580 28.10 -3.47 -8.17
N THR A 581 28.52 -3.34 -6.92
CA THR A 581 29.83 -2.77 -6.62
C THR A 581 30.74 -3.82 -5.99
N ALA A 582 32.01 -3.52 -5.98
CA ALA A 582 32.99 -4.39 -5.34
C ALA A 582 32.88 -4.36 -3.83
N HIS A 583 32.08 -3.45 -3.29
CA HIS A 583 31.97 -3.26 -1.84
C HIS A 583 30.63 -3.75 -1.32
N CYS A 584 30.10 -4.84 -1.87
CA CYS A 584 28.90 -5.46 -1.33
C CYS A 584 29.20 -6.02 0.06
N THR A 585 28.22 -5.91 0.93
CA THR A 585 28.27 -6.58 2.23
C THR A 585 28.00 -8.06 2.03
N PRO A 586 28.92 -8.94 2.41
CA PRO A 586 28.68 -10.37 2.23
C PRO A 586 27.54 -10.86 3.12
N VAL A 587 26.72 -11.73 2.58
CA VAL A 587 25.68 -12.41 3.32
C VAL A 587 25.95 -13.89 3.17
N LYS A 588 26.39 -14.52 4.27
CA LYS A 588 26.87 -15.90 4.19
C LYS A 588 26.12 -16.74 5.21
N PHE A 589 25.63 -17.89 4.79
CA PHE A 589 24.86 -18.76 5.67
C PHE A 589 24.76 -20.14 5.08
N THR A 590 24.37 -21.08 5.93
CA THR A 590 24.06 -22.45 5.52
C THR A 590 22.63 -22.74 5.97
N THR A 591 21.79 -23.16 5.03
CA THR A 591 20.42 -23.47 5.37
C THR A 591 20.34 -24.76 6.17
N GLU A 592 19.29 -24.87 6.96
CA GLU A 592 19.04 -26.08 7.74
C GLU A 592 18.64 -27.22 6.82
N ASN A 593 18.84 -28.44 7.28
CA ASN A 593 18.34 -29.60 6.58
C ASN A 593 16.83 -29.73 6.80
N GLU A 594 16.18 -30.42 5.88
CA GLU A 594 14.76 -30.69 6.05
C GLU A 594 14.58 -31.94 6.84
N THR A 595 14.68 -31.85 8.16
CA THR A 595 14.51 -32.96 9.06
C THR A 595 13.03 -33.30 9.16
N ASP A 596 12.70 -34.57 8.97
CA ASP A 596 11.32 -34.98 9.01
C ASP A 596 10.96 -35.54 10.36
N VAL A 597 9.67 -35.80 10.55
CA VAL A 597 9.15 -36.47 11.72
C VAL A 597 9.73 -37.89 11.74
N PRO A 598 10.33 -38.31 12.87
CA PRO A 598 10.84 -39.65 12.88
C PRO A 598 9.70 -40.68 12.79
N ASN A 599 9.88 -41.64 11.88
CA ASN A 599 8.92 -42.76 11.70
C ASN A 599 7.49 -42.21 11.50
N GLY A 600 7.38 -41.10 10.72
CA GLY A 600 6.06 -40.49 10.55
C GLY A 600 5.14 -41.29 9.65
N ASP A 601 5.68 -42.19 8.82
CA ASP A 601 4.86 -43.08 8.02
C ASP A 601 4.51 -44.37 8.80
N PHE A 602 4.96 -44.47 10.03
CA PHE A 602 4.67 -45.59 10.91
C PHE A 602 5.05 -46.91 10.29
N SER A 603 6.08 -46.93 9.47
CA SER A 603 6.53 -48.14 8.83
C SER A 603 7.36 -49.03 9.77
N LYS A 604 7.83 -48.46 10.87
CA LYS A 604 8.61 -49.18 11.85
C LYS A 604 7.84 -49.26 13.15
N SER A 605 7.68 -50.44 13.66
CA SER A 605 6.94 -50.62 14.89
C SER A 605 7.54 -51.80 15.67
N SER A 606 7.31 -51.76 16.99
CA SER A 606 7.77 -52.78 17.88
C SER A 606 6.61 -53.21 18.78
N GLU A 607 6.66 -54.42 19.25
CA GLU A 607 5.70 -54.88 20.22
C GLU A 607 6.14 -54.43 21.59
N SER A 608 5.64 -53.32 22.01
CA SER A 608 5.97 -52.76 23.31
C SER A 608 4.84 -52.99 24.32
N LEU A 609 3.75 -53.61 23.88
CA LEU A 609 2.67 -53.98 24.77
C LEU A 609 2.25 -55.37 24.37
N GLN A 610 2.70 -56.35 25.13
CA GLN A 610 2.39 -57.75 24.88
C GLN A 610 1.90 -58.36 26.16
N ILE A 611 0.74 -58.93 26.12
CA ILE A 611 0.12 -59.55 27.26
C ILE A 611 -0.31 -60.96 26.84
N ASP A 612 0.32 -61.89 27.42
CA ASP A 612 0.08 -63.32 27.09
C ASP A 612 -0.79 -63.98 28.10
N UNK A 613 -1.49 -64.70 27.44
CA UNK A 613 -2.28 -65.55 28.15
C UNK A 613 -2.62 -65.07 29.51
N LEU A 614 -3.21 -64.09 29.29
CA LEU A 614 -3.66 -63.54 30.56
C LEU A 614 -4.80 -64.32 31.10
N GLN A 615 -4.52 -64.95 32.23
CA GLN A 615 -5.50 -65.76 32.91
C GLN A 615 -5.90 -65.07 34.21
N ILE A 616 -7.17 -64.84 34.36
CA ILE A 616 -7.71 -64.21 35.53
C ILE A 616 -8.42 -65.28 36.28
N GLY A 617 -7.80 -65.78 37.41
CA GLY A 617 -8.35 -66.82 38.19
C GLY A 617 -9.51 -66.40 39.04
N GLY A 618 -9.96 -67.28 39.87
CA GLY A 618 -11.15 -67.12 40.63
C GLY A 618 -11.06 -66.17 41.81
N GLN A 619 -10.02 -65.44 41.93
CA GLN A 619 -9.89 -64.52 43.07
C GLN A 619 -10.63 -63.19 42.85
N TYR A 620 -11.35 -63.14 41.80
CA TYR A 620 -12.17 -61.90 41.59
C TYR A 620 -13.54 -62.14 42.23
N UNK A 621 -13.88 -61.28 42.50
CA UNK A 621 -14.97 -61.23 43.06
C UNK A 621 -16.13 -61.49 42.36
N VAL A 622 -16.09 -61.63 41.44
CA VAL A 622 -17.20 -62.03 40.61
C VAL A 622 -17.26 -63.54 40.55
N SER A 623 -18.32 -64.02 40.94
CA SER A 623 -18.55 -65.44 40.89
C SER A 623 -19.29 -65.77 39.58
N PRO A 624 -19.00 -66.89 39.08
CA PRO A 624 -17.99 -67.89 39.33
C PRO A 624 -16.60 -67.43 38.90
N UNK A 625 -15.69 -68.00 39.41
CA UNK A 625 -14.56 -67.64 39.42
C UNK A 625 -13.73 -67.80 38.41
N SER A 626 -13.87 -68.37 37.60
CA SER A 626 -12.68 -68.31 36.79
C SER A 626 -12.99 -67.63 35.46
N TYR A 627 -12.03 -66.94 35.03
CA TYR A 627 -12.15 -66.16 33.78
C TYR A 627 -11.03 -66.51 32.83
N THR A 628 -11.36 -66.65 31.59
CA THR A 628 -10.35 -66.83 30.56
C THR A 628 -10.48 -65.72 29.56
N LEU A 629 -9.46 -64.85 29.45
CA LEU A 629 -9.42 -63.84 28.41
C LEU A 629 -8.93 -64.49 27.14
N LYS A 630 -9.12 -63.81 26.08
CA LYS A 630 -8.55 -64.24 24.83
C LYS A 630 -7.05 -64.43 24.97
N SER A 631 -6.48 -65.25 24.13
CA SER A 631 -5.06 -65.46 24.13
C SER A 631 -4.33 -64.09 23.97
N SER A 632 -3.04 -64.16 24.10
CA SER A 632 -2.22 -62.98 24.25
C SER A 632 -2.64 -61.88 23.29
N ILE A 633 -2.56 -60.66 23.81
CA ILE A 633 -2.84 -59.47 23.07
C ILE A 633 -1.54 -58.80 22.71
N HIS A 634 -1.30 -58.65 21.44
CA HIS A 634 -0.09 -58.00 20.94
C HIS A 634 -0.50 -56.75 20.17
N ARG A 635 0.00 -55.62 20.62
CA ARG A 635 -0.27 -54.37 19.94
C ARG A 635 1.06 -53.69 19.62
N ALA A 636 1.29 -53.54 18.35
CA ALA A 636 2.50 -52.87 17.91
C ALA A 636 2.38 -51.38 18.16
N LEU A 637 3.46 -50.77 18.59
CA LEU A 637 3.53 -49.33 18.79
C LEU A 637 4.56 -48.78 17.86
N PRO A 638 4.30 -47.60 17.28
CA PRO A 638 5.24 -47.05 16.31
C PRO A 638 6.53 -46.63 17.01
N ASP A 639 7.65 -47.05 16.43
CA ASP A 639 8.96 -46.74 16.99
C ASP A 639 9.13 -45.22 17.02
N GLY A 640 9.70 -44.70 18.10
CA GLY A 640 9.99 -43.28 18.22
C GLY A 640 8.83 -42.44 18.73
N TRP A 641 7.67 -43.04 18.89
CA TRP A 641 6.49 -42.35 19.38
C TRP A 641 6.09 -42.88 20.72
N ALA A 642 5.43 -42.06 21.50
CA ALA A 642 4.94 -42.46 22.84
C ALA A 642 3.43 -42.50 22.83
N THR A 643 2.91 -43.28 23.72
CA THR A 643 1.47 -43.40 23.97
C THR A 643 1.23 -43.40 25.47
N ILE A 644 -0.04 -43.29 25.85
CA ILE A 644 -0.37 -43.43 27.26
C ILE A 644 -0.84 -44.83 27.59
N ASN A 645 -0.46 -45.84 26.81
CA ASN A 645 -0.95 -47.20 27.00
C ASN A 645 -0.57 -47.77 28.33
N GLN A 646 0.58 -47.39 28.93
CA GLN A 646 0.90 -47.89 30.25
C GLN A 646 -0.09 -47.40 31.28
N PHE A 647 -0.74 -46.31 31.04
CA PHE A 647 -1.80 -45.85 31.91
C PHE A 647 -3.11 -46.57 31.61
N THR A 648 -3.44 -46.73 30.35
CA THR A 648 -4.71 -47.35 29.97
C THR A 648 -4.63 -48.86 29.93
N CYS A 649 -3.43 -49.46 29.96
CA CYS A 649 -3.24 -50.91 30.01
C CYS A 649 -2.44 -51.29 31.25
N TRP A 650 -2.92 -50.96 32.39
CA TRP A 650 -2.20 -51.21 33.63
C TRP A 650 -2.29 -52.66 33.96
N ASP A 651 -1.14 -53.28 34.19
CA ASP A 651 -1.03 -54.66 34.63
C ASP A 651 -0.57 -54.67 36.08
N GLY A 652 -1.45 -55.06 36.98
CA GLY A 652 -1.12 -55.14 38.36
C GLY A 652 -0.33 -56.35 38.70
N SER A 653 -0.05 -57.20 37.77
CA SER A 653 0.77 -58.39 37.77
C SER A 653 0.72 -59.19 39.01
N SER A 654 1.02 -58.67 40.19
CA SER A 654 0.99 -59.39 41.42
C SER A 654 -0.39 -59.46 42.05
N ASN A 655 -1.35 -58.82 41.53
CA ASN A 655 -2.72 -58.79 42.01
C ASN A 655 -3.67 -58.79 40.85
N LYS A 656 -4.22 -59.92 40.58
CA LYS A 656 -5.05 -60.05 39.38
C LYS A 656 -6.35 -59.28 39.43
N ASN A 657 -6.68 -58.75 40.59
CA ASN A 657 -7.87 -57.93 40.70
C ASN A 657 -7.66 -56.52 40.12
N THR A 658 -6.45 -56.22 39.71
CA THR A 658 -6.11 -54.89 39.33
C THR A 658 -5.81 -54.70 37.83
N TRP A 659 -6.05 -55.72 37.03
CA TRP A 659 -5.74 -55.67 35.65
C TRP A 659 -6.82 -54.95 34.82
N PHE A 660 -6.39 -54.18 33.88
CA PHE A 660 -7.28 -53.65 32.84
C PHE A 660 -6.43 -53.40 31.59
N LEU A 661 -6.97 -53.75 30.46
CA LEU A 661 -6.22 -53.87 29.24
C LEU A 661 -6.98 -53.17 28.13
N ALA A 662 -6.69 -51.90 27.95
CA ALA A 662 -7.36 -51.12 26.93
C ALA A 662 -6.33 -50.31 26.16
N PRO A 663 -5.64 -50.94 25.18
CA PRO A 663 -4.68 -50.20 24.40
C PRO A 663 -5.42 -49.09 23.67
N SER A 664 -5.13 -47.91 24.09
CA SER A 664 -5.79 -46.73 23.50
C SER A 664 -5.06 -46.19 22.27
N THR A 665 -3.87 -46.71 21.98
CA THR A 665 -3.11 -46.32 20.81
C THR A 665 -2.30 -47.51 20.33
N TYR A 666 -2.36 -47.81 19.04
CA TYR A 666 -1.56 -48.91 18.49
C TYR A 666 -1.43 -48.73 16.99
N GLU A 667 -0.39 -49.36 16.44
CA GLU A 667 -0.12 -49.34 15.04
C GLU A 667 -0.88 -50.47 14.35
N ASP A 668 -1.40 -50.22 13.19
CA ASP A 668 -2.19 -51.21 12.46
C ASP A 668 -2.03 -50.95 10.95
N GLY A 669 -1.12 -51.71 10.33
CA GLY A 669 -0.96 -51.65 8.88
C GLY A 669 -0.49 -50.34 8.33
N GLY A 670 0.41 -49.69 9.03
CA GLY A 670 0.98 -48.43 8.52
C GLY A 670 0.25 -47.20 8.97
N LYS A 671 -0.79 -47.36 9.77
CA LYS A 671 -1.46 -46.24 10.43
C LYS A 671 -1.48 -46.50 11.92
N VAL A 672 -1.77 -45.46 12.66
CA VAL A 672 -1.90 -45.55 14.10
C VAL A 672 -3.33 -45.26 14.48
N ILE A 673 -3.87 -46.13 15.29
CA ILE A 673 -5.22 -46.01 15.82
C ILE A 673 -5.11 -45.35 17.19
N VAL A 674 -5.84 -44.29 17.40
CA VAL A 674 -5.89 -43.57 18.67
C VAL A 674 -7.36 -43.45 19.02
N LEU A 675 -7.73 -43.93 20.20
CA LEU A 675 -9.16 -44.02 20.48
C LEU A 675 -9.47 -43.75 21.94
N ASN A 676 -10.67 -43.30 22.20
CA ASN A 676 -11.18 -43.20 23.56
C ASN A 676 -11.40 -44.60 24.14
N VAL A 677 -11.07 -44.73 25.38
CA VAL A 677 -11.31 -46.01 26.08
C VAL A 677 -11.96 -45.76 27.42
N GLY A 678 -12.70 -46.73 27.89
CA GLY A 678 -13.28 -46.70 29.22
C GLY A 678 -13.15 -48.05 29.90
N TYR A 679 -12.94 -48.04 31.21
CA TYR A 679 -12.82 -49.30 31.99
C TYR A 679 -13.96 -49.39 32.93
N ASN A 680 -14.49 -50.58 33.04
CA ASN A 680 -15.41 -50.88 34.07
C ASN A 680 -14.67 -50.89 35.41
N HIS A 681 -15.25 -50.26 36.42
CA HIS A 681 -14.73 -50.32 37.76
C HIS A 681 -15.90 -50.49 38.74
N ASN A 682 -15.61 -51.08 39.88
CA ASN A 682 -16.66 -51.33 40.85
C ASN A 682 -16.97 -50.10 41.72
N GLY A 683 -16.22 -49.02 41.53
CA GLY A 683 -16.54 -47.79 42.23
C GLY A 683 -16.21 -47.74 43.70
N THR A 684 -15.71 -48.76 44.22
CA THR A 684 -15.50 -48.84 45.71
C THR A 684 -14.03 -48.89 46.07
N THR A 685 -13.25 -49.71 45.40
CA THR A 685 -11.91 -49.99 45.81
C THR A 685 -10.90 -49.70 44.72
N PRO A 686 -9.90 -48.89 44.99
CA PRO A 686 -8.85 -48.75 44.01
C PRO A 686 -8.15 -50.04 43.75
N ALA A 687 -7.99 -50.39 42.53
CA ALA A 687 -7.28 -51.60 42.17
C ALA A 687 -5.83 -51.51 42.59
N ARG A 688 -5.24 -50.34 42.38
CA ARG A 688 -3.86 -50.11 42.74
C ARG A 688 -3.72 -48.72 43.31
N SER A 689 -2.89 -48.62 44.31
CA SER A 689 -2.60 -47.35 44.91
C SER A 689 -1.97 -46.42 43.85
N GLY A 690 -2.49 -45.24 43.72
CA GLY A 690 -1.95 -44.27 42.80
C GLY A 690 -2.40 -44.41 41.38
N GLY A 691 -3.22 -45.39 41.06
CA GLY A 691 -3.72 -45.53 39.70
C GLY A 691 -4.83 -44.57 39.40
N ALA A 692 -4.79 -43.96 38.24
CA ALA A 692 -5.84 -43.03 37.86
C ALA A 692 -7.15 -43.76 37.60
N PHE A 693 -7.08 -44.94 37.02
CA PHE A 693 -8.25 -45.78 36.90
C PHE A 693 -8.34 -46.64 38.13
N ASN A 694 -9.20 -46.25 38.96
CA ASN A 694 -9.36 -46.84 40.27
C ASN A 694 -10.11 -48.14 40.11
N THR A 695 -9.42 -49.11 39.55
CA THR A 695 -10.09 -50.31 39.12
C THR A 695 -9.55 -51.58 39.82
N LYS A 696 -10.43 -52.28 40.25
CA LYS A 696 -10.31 -53.70 40.43
C LYS A 696 -10.86 -54.31 39.17
N TYR A 697 -10.16 -55.19 38.54
CA TYR A 697 -10.67 -55.83 37.35
C TYR A 697 -11.97 -56.54 37.70
N TYR A 698 -13.04 -55.90 37.27
CA TYR A 698 -14.35 -56.31 37.75
C TYR A 698 -15.25 -56.39 36.53
N CYS A 699 -15.78 -57.51 36.26
CA CYS A 699 -16.53 -57.79 35.08
C CYS A 699 -18.01 -57.68 35.39
N GLU A 700 -18.62 -56.70 34.77
CA GLU A 700 -20.06 -56.53 34.78
C GLU A 700 -20.59 -56.61 33.38
N ASN A 701 -21.71 -57.20 33.24
CA ASN A 701 -22.41 -57.32 32.00
C ASN A 701 -23.10 -56.00 31.75
N SER A 702 -22.73 -55.29 30.67
CA SER A 702 -23.32 -54.04 30.29
C SER A 702 -23.17 -52.96 31.36
N PRO A 703 -21.97 -52.53 31.65
CA PRO A 703 -21.79 -51.49 32.65
C PRO A 703 -22.42 -50.18 32.22
N SER A 704 -22.85 -49.42 33.20
CA SER A 704 -23.40 -48.10 32.92
C SER A 704 -22.28 -47.10 32.63
N ASP A 705 -22.64 -45.96 32.06
CA ASP A 705 -21.66 -44.94 31.76
C ASP A 705 -20.90 -44.46 32.99
N SER A 706 -21.59 -44.37 34.14
CA SER A 706 -20.97 -43.88 35.35
C SER A 706 -20.01 -44.90 35.95
N GLN A 707 -20.04 -46.13 35.49
CA GLN A 707 -19.16 -47.18 35.99
C GLN A 707 -17.85 -47.29 35.26
N LEU A 708 -17.67 -46.45 34.23
CA LEU A 708 -16.47 -46.52 33.42
C LEU A 708 -15.56 -45.34 33.68
N ASN A 709 -14.29 -45.62 33.92
CA ASN A 709 -13.26 -44.60 33.87
C ASN A 709 -12.91 -44.38 32.40
N LYS A 710 -12.74 -43.14 32.02
CA LYS A 710 -12.61 -42.82 30.63
C LYS A 710 -11.32 -42.06 30.35
N ALA A 711 -10.69 -42.36 29.24
CA ALA A 711 -9.47 -41.70 28.82
C ALA A 711 -9.48 -41.56 27.30
N ALA A 712 -9.00 -40.45 26.82
CA ALA A 712 -8.72 -40.30 25.41
C ALA A 712 -7.32 -40.85 25.13
N GLY A 713 -7.16 -41.55 24.04
CA GLY A 713 -5.85 -42.01 23.63
C GLY A 713 -4.99 -40.85 23.16
N GLU A 714 -3.69 -41.04 23.23
CA GLU A 714 -2.73 -40.07 22.80
C GLU A 714 -1.60 -40.76 22.06
N LEU A 715 -1.16 -40.11 20.99
CA LEU A 715 0.07 -40.47 20.29
C LEU A 715 0.90 -39.21 20.23
N PHE A 716 2.13 -39.24 20.72
CA PHE A 716 2.93 -38.03 20.74
C PHE A 716 4.42 -38.37 20.65
N LEU A 717 5.17 -37.37 20.22
CA LEU A 717 6.63 -37.51 20.29
C LEU A 717 7.08 -37.24 21.70
N GLY A 718 7.92 -38.13 22.21
CA GLY A 718 8.38 -38.06 23.60
C GLY A 718 8.49 -39.41 24.23
N SER A 719 8.32 -39.44 25.53
CA SER A 719 8.36 -40.67 26.26
C SER A 719 7.28 -40.71 27.33
N TYR A 720 6.88 -41.92 27.72
CA TYR A 720 5.81 -42.07 28.66
C TYR A 720 6.00 -43.38 29.42
N SER A 721 5.85 -43.31 30.72
CA SER A 721 5.70 -44.47 31.53
C SER A 721 4.74 -44.17 32.68
N TYR A 722 4.16 -45.21 33.23
CA TYR A 722 3.21 -45.06 34.32
C TYR A 722 3.47 -46.14 35.35
N ASP A 723 3.70 -45.72 36.61
CA ASP A 723 3.92 -46.63 37.71
C ASP A 723 3.08 -46.23 38.94
N GLY A 724 2.00 -45.58 38.71
CA GLY A 724 1.18 -44.95 39.72
C GLY A 724 1.31 -43.46 39.64
N UNK A 725 2.25 -43.03 39.02
CA UNK A 725 2.53 -41.74 38.64
C UNK A 725 2.86 -41.74 37.22
N GLU A 726 2.50 -40.64 36.70
CA GLU A 726 2.77 -40.49 35.30
C GLU A 726 4.13 -39.87 35.11
N HIS A 727 4.93 -40.48 34.27
CA HIS A 727 6.26 -39.98 33.93
C HIS A 727 6.23 -39.66 32.45
N ARG A 728 6.04 -38.41 32.16
CA ARG A 728 5.80 -37.98 30.79
C ARG A 728 6.82 -36.94 30.38
N ILE A 729 7.43 -37.14 29.23
CA ILE A 729 8.29 -36.13 28.59
C ILE A 729 7.72 -35.86 27.22
N ASP A 730 7.28 -34.63 27.02
CA ASP A 730 6.78 -34.21 25.71
C ASP A 730 7.95 -33.75 24.88
N GLY A 731 7.97 -34.19 23.63
CA GLY A 731 8.94 -33.71 22.68
C GLY A 731 10.18 -34.58 22.56
N ILE A 732 10.86 -34.36 21.47
CA ILE A 732 12.11 -35.01 21.14
C ILE A 732 13.11 -33.95 20.74
N PRO A 733 14.42 -34.26 20.81
CA PRO A 733 15.40 -33.32 20.26
C PRO A 733 15.14 -33.08 18.77
N PHE A 734 15.16 -31.83 18.37
CA PHE A 734 14.84 -31.49 17.03
C PHE A 734 15.46 -30.13 16.73
N ALA A 735 16.24 -30.03 15.67
CA ALA A 735 17.12 -28.86 15.49
C ALA A 735 16.72 -27.96 14.34
N THR A 736 15.69 -28.28 13.61
CA THR A 736 15.31 -27.46 12.46
C THR A 736 13.94 -26.86 12.67
N ARG A 737 13.56 -25.94 11.77
CA ARG A 737 12.36 -25.15 11.96
C ARG A 737 11.40 -25.38 10.81
N PRO A 738 10.51 -26.36 10.92
CA PRO A 738 9.56 -26.64 9.84
C PRO A 738 8.50 -25.55 9.72
N SER A 739 7.96 -25.40 8.52
CA SER A 739 6.93 -24.43 8.23
C SER A 739 5.54 -24.99 8.49
N TYR A 740 5.36 -26.30 8.37
CA TYR A 740 4.05 -26.89 8.56
C TYR A 740 4.19 -28.37 8.88
N LEU A 741 3.10 -28.91 9.42
CA LEU A 741 2.94 -30.36 9.61
C LEU A 741 1.80 -30.80 8.70
N GLU A 742 1.98 -31.96 8.06
CA GLU A 742 0.90 -32.53 7.28
C GLU A 742 0.78 -34.02 7.58
N PHE A 743 -0.43 -34.51 7.44
CA PHE A 743 -0.72 -35.91 7.70
C PHE A 743 -2.08 -36.26 7.11
N ASP A 744 -2.35 -37.54 7.04
CA ASP A 744 -3.67 -38.04 6.66
C ASP A 744 -4.37 -38.59 7.86
N TYR A 745 -5.68 -38.43 7.94
CA TYR A 745 -6.42 -38.98 9.07
C TYR A 745 -7.83 -39.37 8.67
N ASP A 746 -8.38 -40.25 9.47
CA ASP A 746 -9.79 -40.54 9.56
C ASP A 746 -10.23 -40.34 11.00
N TYR A 747 -11.39 -39.78 11.20
CA TYR A 747 -11.91 -39.62 12.52
C TYR A 747 -13.38 -40.01 12.55
N ASN A 748 -13.69 -40.93 13.43
CA ASN A 748 -15.04 -41.44 13.59
C ASN A 748 -15.47 -41.18 15.02
N PRO A 749 -16.21 -40.12 15.27
CA PRO A 749 -16.65 -39.83 16.63
C PRO A 749 -17.75 -40.79 17.08
N VAL A 750 -17.71 -41.17 18.34
CA VAL A 750 -18.77 -41.96 18.90
C VAL A 750 -19.97 -41.10 19.27
N ALA A 751 -19.71 -39.82 19.53
CA ALA A 751 -20.76 -38.82 19.71
C ALA A 751 -20.56 -37.78 18.62
N GLY A 752 -21.64 -37.29 18.02
CA GLY A 752 -21.55 -36.56 16.77
C GLY A 752 -20.70 -35.34 16.81
N ASN A 753 -20.54 -34.68 17.91
CA ASN A 753 -19.76 -33.47 18.03
C ASN A 753 -18.39 -33.68 18.64
N ASP A 754 -17.96 -34.89 18.91
CA ASP A 754 -16.61 -35.10 19.43
C ASP A 754 -15.59 -34.81 18.35
N LYS A 755 -14.40 -34.37 18.77
CA LYS A 755 -13.32 -34.00 17.86
C LYS A 755 -12.00 -34.49 18.47
N GLY A 756 -11.12 -34.87 17.65
CA GLY A 756 -9.76 -35.10 18.07
C GLY A 756 -8.92 -33.82 18.02
N UNK A 757 -7.61 -33.86 18.38
CA UNK A 757 -6.76 -32.73 18.36
C UNK A 757 -5.47 -33.18 17.83
N VAL A 758 -4.91 -32.27 17.24
CA VAL A 758 -3.47 -32.35 17.00
C VAL A 758 -2.83 -31.03 17.41
N GLU A 759 -1.74 -31.13 18.12
CA GLU A 759 -0.95 -29.99 18.55
C GLU A 759 0.49 -30.19 18.12
N VAL A 760 1.09 -29.12 17.58
CA VAL A 760 2.49 -29.13 17.17
C VAL A 760 3.17 -27.94 17.80
N LYS A 761 4.33 -28.16 18.40
CA LYS A 761 5.11 -27.07 18.98
C LYS A 761 6.58 -27.30 18.69
N ILE A 762 7.24 -26.24 18.28
CA ILE A 762 8.69 -26.23 18.18
C ILE A 762 9.17 -25.32 19.29
N LEU A 763 10.12 -25.83 20.08
CA LEU A 763 10.57 -25.14 21.28
C LEU A 763 12.08 -24.89 21.20
N ASP A 764 12.50 -23.78 21.81
CA ASP A 764 13.92 -23.48 21.86
C ASP A 764 14.56 -24.16 23.08
N ALA A 765 15.84 -23.91 23.28
CA ALA A 765 16.60 -24.56 24.33
C ALA A 765 16.10 -24.19 25.73
N SER A 766 15.43 -23.09 25.89
CA SER A 766 14.87 -22.70 27.19
C SER A 766 13.46 -23.25 27.40
N GLY A 767 12.90 -23.91 26.41
CA GLY A 767 11.53 -24.43 26.53
C GLY A 767 10.48 -23.45 26.03
N LYS A 768 10.89 -22.32 25.44
CA LYS A 768 9.94 -21.38 24.89
C LYS A 768 9.41 -21.90 23.56
N VAL A 769 8.12 -21.76 23.34
CA VAL A 769 7.50 -22.14 22.08
C VAL A 769 7.83 -21.08 21.04
N ILE A 770 8.49 -21.49 19.96
CA ILE A 770 8.89 -20.57 18.91
C ILE A 770 8.05 -20.73 17.66
N ALA A 771 7.29 -21.84 17.55
CA ALA A 771 6.30 -21.99 16.49
C ALA A 771 5.31 -23.03 16.95
N GLU A 772 4.06 -22.88 16.56
CA GLU A 772 3.05 -23.84 16.96
C GLU A 772 1.88 -23.83 16.01
N GLY A 773 1.15 -24.91 16.04
CA GLY A 773 -0.08 -25.06 15.30
C GLY A 773 -0.98 -26.05 16.02
N ARG A 774 -2.27 -25.91 15.82
CA ARG A 774 -3.26 -26.75 16.43
C ARG A 774 -4.45 -26.87 15.51
N ASN A 775 -5.03 -28.05 15.45
CA ASN A 775 -6.22 -28.30 14.64
C ASN A 775 -7.13 -29.25 15.35
N ASP A 776 -8.40 -28.98 15.30
CA ASP A 776 -9.41 -29.97 15.66
C ASP A 776 -9.58 -30.92 14.48
N LEU A 777 -9.73 -32.21 14.81
CA LEU A 777 -9.91 -33.22 13.79
C LEU A 777 -11.35 -33.69 13.87
N THR A 778 -12.10 -33.50 12.81
CA THR A 778 -13.53 -33.71 12.84
C THR A 778 -13.91 -34.94 12.02
N ASN A 779 -15.17 -35.34 12.16
CA ASN A 779 -15.70 -36.51 11.50
C ASN A 779 -15.41 -36.46 10.00
N THR A 780 -14.76 -37.47 9.49
CA THR A 780 -14.39 -37.57 8.09
C THR A 780 -15.39 -38.36 7.26
N GLY A 781 -16.36 -39.00 7.90
CA GLY A 781 -17.30 -39.83 7.16
C GLY A 781 -16.64 -41.05 6.51
N GLN A 782 -15.52 -41.49 7.04
CA GLN A 782 -14.78 -42.67 6.54
C GLN A 782 -14.11 -42.43 5.19
N SER A 783 -13.99 -41.16 4.76
CA SER A 783 -13.39 -40.90 3.47
C SER A 783 -11.96 -40.37 3.56
N GLY A 784 -11.45 -40.21 4.75
CA GLY A 784 -10.08 -39.77 4.94
C GLY A 784 -9.90 -38.31 4.54
N ARG A 785 -8.95 -37.64 5.19
CA ARG A 785 -8.61 -36.28 4.86
C ARG A 785 -7.11 -36.08 5.01
N HIS A 786 -6.62 -35.22 4.12
CA HIS A 786 -5.27 -34.70 4.22
C HIS A 786 -5.31 -33.35 4.87
N VAL A 787 -4.45 -33.13 5.84
CA VAL A 787 -4.42 -31.89 6.60
C VAL A 787 -3.01 -31.32 6.55
N LYS A 788 -2.95 -30.01 6.28
CA LYS A 788 -1.70 -29.26 6.35
C LYS A 788 -1.90 -28.17 7.40
N ILE A 789 -1.10 -28.22 8.45
CA ILE A 789 -1.21 -27.26 9.55
C ILE A 789 -0.01 -26.33 9.47
N GLU A 790 -0.28 -25.06 9.18
CA GLU A 790 0.78 -24.06 9.14
C GLU A 790 1.20 -23.74 10.56
N LEU A 791 2.48 -23.75 10.79
CA LEU A 791 3.02 -23.37 12.09
C LEU A 791 3.18 -21.86 12.12
N SER A 792 3.03 -21.27 13.29
CA SER A 792 3.26 -19.85 13.45
C SER A 792 4.69 -19.51 13.05
N GLY A 793 4.89 -18.29 12.52
CA GLY A 793 6.20 -17.92 12.00
C GLY A 793 7.24 -17.77 13.08
N TYR A 794 8.43 -18.11 12.76
CA TYR A 794 9.56 -17.98 13.67
C TYR A 794 10.08 -16.57 13.69
N UNK A 795 10.50 -16.19 14.73
CA UNK A 795 11.10 -14.91 14.84
C UNK A 795 12.55 -15.07 14.54
N PHE A 796 13.06 -13.88 14.41
CA PHE A 796 14.47 -13.86 14.10
C PHE A 796 15.31 -14.46 15.21
N MET A 797 16.18 -15.39 14.84
CA MET A 797 17.12 -16.07 15.72
C MET A 797 16.45 -17.02 16.73
N ASP A 798 15.20 -17.33 16.54
CA ASP A 798 14.60 -18.44 17.27
C ASP A 798 15.20 -19.72 16.74
N LYS A 799 15.87 -20.50 17.64
CA LYS A 799 16.49 -21.75 17.23
C LYS A 799 15.78 -22.90 17.91
N ALA A 800 15.53 -23.96 17.17
CA ALA A 800 14.82 -25.13 17.71
C ALA A 800 15.75 -25.99 18.55
N UNK A 801 15.07 -26.45 19.43
CA UNK A 801 15.72 -27.32 20.32
C UNK A 801 14.99 -28.56 20.47
N SER A 802 13.66 -28.48 20.43
CA SER A 802 12.86 -29.69 20.49
C SER A 802 11.58 -29.53 19.69
N ALA A 803 10.96 -30.65 19.34
CA ALA A 803 9.67 -30.65 18.65
C ALA A 803 8.69 -31.52 19.41
N GLN A 804 7.44 -31.05 19.52
CA GLN A 804 6.34 -31.79 20.11
C GLN A 804 5.25 -31.95 19.07
N ILE A 805 4.77 -33.15 18.90
CA ILE A 805 3.57 -33.45 18.12
C ILE A 805 2.72 -34.34 19.02
N ARG A 806 1.49 -33.96 19.22
CA ARG A 806 0.56 -34.71 20.05
C ARG A 806 -0.77 -34.86 19.35
N PHE A 807 -1.18 -36.09 19.14
CA PHE A 807 -2.51 -36.45 18.67
C PHE A 807 -3.32 -36.97 19.83
N ARG A 808 -4.56 -36.55 19.90
CA ARG A 808 -5.45 -37.01 20.96
C ARG A 808 -6.81 -37.35 20.33
N SER A 809 -7.40 -38.44 20.79
CA SER A 809 -8.62 -38.92 20.17
C SER A 809 -9.86 -38.12 20.55
N SER A 810 -9.77 -37.22 21.55
CA SER A 810 -10.91 -36.39 21.91
C SER A 810 -10.41 -35.08 22.53
N THR A 811 -11.11 -34.02 22.28
CA THR A 811 -10.87 -32.74 22.97
C THR A 811 -11.71 -32.60 24.21
N ALA A 812 -12.65 -33.51 24.45
CA ALA A 812 -13.56 -33.41 25.57
C ALA A 812 -12.82 -33.72 26.88
N ALA A 813 -13.18 -32.98 27.92
CA ALA A 813 -12.64 -33.28 29.25
C ALA A 813 -12.98 -34.69 29.69
N VAL A 814 -14.18 -35.15 29.38
CA VAL A 814 -14.60 -36.51 29.58
C VAL A 814 -14.84 -37.08 28.20
N PRO A 815 -13.89 -37.89 27.70
CA PRO A 815 -14.05 -38.37 26.33
C PRO A 815 -15.26 -39.30 26.22
N PRO A 816 -16.09 -39.11 25.19
CA PRO A 816 -17.25 -39.98 25.05
C PRO A 816 -16.85 -41.38 24.62
N ILE A 817 -17.58 -42.35 25.13
CA ILE A 817 -17.37 -43.74 24.79
C ILE A 817 -18.70 -44.36 24.43
N ASN A 818 -18.61 -45.51 23.78
CA ASN A 818 -19.77 -46.28 23.42
C ASN A 818 -19.94 -47.36 24.47
N ILE A 819 -20.99 -47.26 25.26
CA ILE A 819 -21.20 -48.23 26.34
C ILE A 819 -21.62 -49.54 25.71
N PRO A 820 -20.86 -50.58 25.91
CA PRO A 820 -21.23 -51.87 25.30
C PRO A 820 -22.51 -52.42 25.90
N SER A 821 -23.25 -53.10 25.08
CA SER A 821 -24.44 -53.81 25.52
C SER A 821 -24.34 -55.23 25.01
N GLY A 822 -24.94 -56.11 25.72
CA GLY A 822 -24.83 -57.51 25.36
C GLY A 822 -23.43 -58.03 25.53
N SER A 823 -23.02 -58.94 24.70
CA SER A 823 -21.77 -59.69 24.89
C SER A 823 -20.67 -59.18 23.95
N ALA A 824 -20.93 -58.18 23.15
CA ALA A 824 -19.94 -57.79 22.16
C ALA A 824 -18.97 -56.74 22.66
N LEU A 825 -17.68 -56.93 22.42
CA LEU A 825 -16.66 -55.96 22.69
C LEU A 825 -16.34 -55.25 21.40
N ASN A 826 -15.92 -54.04 21.54
CA ASN A 826 -15.56 -53.24 20.37
C ASN A 826 -14.36 -53.91 19.67
N GLU A 827 -14.38 -53.87 18.36
CA GLU A 827 -13.35 -54.56 17.57
C GLU A 827 -11.96 -53.92 17.74
N HIS A 828 -11.88 -52.73 18.28
CA HIS A 828 -10.59 -52.11 18.52
C HIS A 828 -9.92 -52.60 19.79
N GLN A 829 -10.59 -53.48 20.52
CA GLN A 829 -10.03 -54.01 21.75
C GLN A 829 -9.74 -55.49 21.60
N UNK A 830 -8.99 -55.73 21.82
CA UNK A 830 -8.68 -56.96 21.66
C UNK A 830 -8.67 -57.75 22.86
N LEU A 831 -9.24 -57.26 23.68
CA LEU A 831 -9.23 -57.94 24.97
C LEU A 831 -10.08 -59.18 25.01
N GLY A 832 -11.09 -59.21 24.22
CA GLY A 832 -11.96 -60.36 24.17
C GLY A 832 -12.99 -60.32 25.26
N ASN A 833 -13.79 -61.39 25.28
CA ASN A 833 -14.90 -61.50 26.20
C ASN A 833 -14.47 -62.31 27.39
N HIS A 834 -15.07 -62.01 28.47
CA HIS A 834 -14.81 -62.62 29.74
C HIS A 834 -16.02 -63.53 30.08
N THR A 835 -15.79 -64.83 30.19
CA THR A 835 -16.90 -65.72 30.29
C THR A 835 -16.76 -66.59 31.53
N UNK A 836 -17.62 -66.37 32.14
CA UNK A 836 -17.59 -67.13 33.24
C UNK A 836 -18.89 -67.79 33.32
N SER A 837 -19.14 -68.81 33.55
CA SER A 837 -20.37 -69.54 33.55
C SER A 837 -21.06 -69.31 32.24
N ALA A 838 -22.24 -68.78 32.23
CA ALA A 838 -22.95 -68.51 30.98
C ALA A 838 -22.93 -67.08 30.62
N ASN A 839 -22.23 -66.21 31.33
CA ASN A 839 -22.27 -64.81 31.12
C ASN A 839 -20.99 -64.26 30.43
N THR A 840 -21.17 -63.32 29.61
CA THR A 840 -20.06 -62.59 28.97
C THR A 840 -19.99 -61.20 29.58
N TYR A 841 -18.83 -60.84 30.06
CA TYR A 841 -18.64 -59.60 30.78
C TYR A 841 -17.80 -58.64 29.95
N HIS A 842 -18.12 -57.35 30.03
CA HIS A 842 -17.44 -56.35 29.30
C HIS A 842 -16.67 -55.46 30.24
N ALA A 843 -15.36 -55.55 30.19
CA ALA A 843 -14.53 -54.75 31.09
C ALA A 843 -14.05 -53.48 30.44
N VAL A 844 -14.10 -53.40 29.13
CA VAL A 844 -13.54 -52.29 28.37
C VAL A 844 -14.54 -51.83 27.34
N ALA A 845 -14.61 -50.54 27.16
CA ALA A 845 -15.42 -49.91 26.08
C ALA A 845 -14.53 -48.97 25.31
N THR A 846 -14.94 -48.69 24.09
CA THR A 846 -14.20 -47.75 23.25
C THR A 846 -15.14 -46.67 22.79
N GLY A 847 -14.53 -45.59 22.31
CA GLY A 847 -15.30 -44.44 21.78
C GLY A 847 -14.76 -43.94 20.48
N SER A 848 -14.63 -42.65 20.37
CA SER A 848 -14.18 -42.01 19.13
C SER A 848 -12.82 -42.57 18.71
N VAL A 849 -12.63 -42.76 17.42
CA VAL A 849 -11.46 -43.40 16.85
C VAL A 849 -10.81 -42.44 15.86
N LEU A 850 -9.53 -42.16 16.08
CA LEU A 850 -8.71 -41.35 15.18
C LEU A 850 -7.67 -42.28 14.55
N GLU A 851 -7.60 -42.30 13.22
CA GLU A 851 -6.58 -43.04 12.48
C GLU A 851 -5.68 -42.00 11.80
N ILE A 852 -4.40 -42.27 11.96
CA ILE A 852 -3.43 -41.28 11.46
C ILE A 852 -2.39 -41.98 10.58
N UNK A 853 -1.96 -41.24 9.56
CA UNK A 853 -0.98 -41.80 8.68
C UNK A 853 -0.11 -40.66 8.11
N ASN A 854 0.94 -41.03 7.72
CA ASN A 854 1.77 -40.16 6.84
C ASN A 854 2.03 -38.79 7.46
N VAL A 855 2.64 -38.78 8.60
CA VAL A 855 2.92 -37.58 9.35
C VAL A 855 4.28 -37.04 8.91
N HIS A 856 4.31 -35.81 8.37
CA HIS A 856 5.53 -35.23 7.86
C HIS A 856 5.62 -33.77 8.20
N PHE A 857 6.83 -33.30 8.45
CA PHE A 857 7.11 -31.87 8.47
C PHE A 857 7.39 -31.39 7.06
N GLY A 858 7.01 -30.16 6.78
CA GLY A 858 7.34 -29.53 5.53
C GLY A 858 8.04 -28.21 5.75
N TYR A 859 8.77 -27.79 4.73
CA TYR A 859 9.63 -26.62 4.84
C TYR A 859 9.39 -25.71 3.62
N GLU A 860 9.20 -24.44 3.90
CA GLU A 860 8.98 -23.45 2.86
C GLU A 860 9.88 -22.26 3.06
#